data_08e94d296cd1d95de3c87e08d90fd334
#
_entry.id   08e94d296cd1d95de3c87e08d90fd334
#
_cell.length_a   1.000
_cell.length_b   1.000
_cell.length_c   1.000
_cell.angle_alpha   90.00
_cell.angle_beta   90.00
_cell.angle_gamma   90.00
#
_symmetry.space_group_name_H-M   'P 1'
#
loop_
_entity.id
_entity.type
_entity.pdbx_description
1 polymer ?
#
loop_
_entity_poly.entity_id
_entity_poly.type
_entity_poly.pdbx_seq_one_letter_code
_entity_poly.pdbx_strand_id
1 'polypeptide(L)'
;MRKGGMGESSGAVSQPPGSSAPAARDVFVSYASQDAGIANAVVENLERQGSKCWIAPRDVTPGTQYADEIVGAINDAKILVLVLSQHAIDSPHVGKEIERASSKRRRIIGLRTDAAPLTRSFEYFLSESQWIDVAALGMPGALTRLTQAVGQGLAPSSWVSPGLGADATNPADRKRKPSYLTIQRVFATAVFLVAAAIVVGVVVRYWPSKRGNAQAPPVAAISDKSIAVLPFADMSQKKDQEYFGDGMAEEILDLLARIPGLTVIGRTSSFQFKGKNEDLRTIGAKLNAAYVLEGSVRNSGDQVRITAQLISTRTGAHEWSETYDRPIGDVLKLQDAIAAAVVRELQLTVDPGDLQSRSALENVDAYDLILRGRHSADRWDREGLDEAVALFTQALDRDPASADATADLAFTYYKQGTGNFRAPGDAFERARRGALEALRLDPRNVLAHHILGKIHVVYDWDWDAAEREFGEVAALAPGSAVAPNGKARLLVIQGRWDEALGYVKSALARDPLDPNSFDILTMAQMRRDHLPEAEAAVRREIDIHPTYPWAHWYLGPILLARNDREGALLAMQQETTEGARQAGLAIAYYALGRKTESDAALARAIKEHADLYAFEIAAAYAFRGESDSAMYWLERAYTQKDSGLVYVKVDLPLRNLEGDPRFKAFLSKMNLPE
;
A
#
# COMPACT_ATOMS: atom_id res chain seq x y z
N MET A 1 16.24 68.72 47.64
CA MET A 1 15.30 69.84 47.72
C MET A 1 14.19 69.65 46.71
N ARG A 2 12.95 69.67 47.23
CA ARG A 2 11.62 69.94 46.62
C ARG A 2 11.23 69.11 45.40
N LYS A 3 10.26 68.17 45.54
CA LYS A 3 8.81 68.32 45.76
C LYS A 3 8.05 68.77 44.51
N GLY A 4 7.12 67.98 44.10
CA GLY A 4 5.84 68.30 43.50
C GLY A 4 5.63 67.44 42.25
N GLY A 5 4.59 66.68 42.04
CA GLY A 5 3.28 66.56 42.65
C GLY A 5 2.30 66.30 41.54
N MET A 6 1.59 65.17 41.64
CA MET A 6 0.22 64.82 41.16
C MET A 6 -0.23 65.19 39.74
N GLY A 7 -0.80 64.24 39.08
CA GLY A 7 -1.71 64.37 37.93
C GLY A 7 -2.11 63.03 37.33
N GLU A 8 -3.09 62.36 37.95
CA GLU A 8 -3.82 61.25 37.32
C GLU A 8 -4.62 61.76 36.14
N SER A 9 -4.46 61.12 34.97
CA SER A 9 -5.48 61.17 33.95
C SER A 9 -5.57 59.77 33.31
N SER A 10 -6.64 59.07 33.60
CA SER A 10 -7.08 57.86 32.98
C SER A 10 -7.28 58.08 31.49
N GLY A 11 -6.37 57.56 30.68
CA GLY A 11 -6.52 57.43 29.23
C GLY A 11 -6.97 56.00 28.90
N ALA A 12 -8.23 55.86 28.55
CA ALA A 12 -8.77 54.61 28.01
C ALA A 12 -8.01 54.21 26.74
N VAL A 13 -7.29 53.09 26.80
CA VAL A 13 -6.73 52.43 25.62
C VAL A 13 -7.90 51.78 24.87
N SER A 14 -8.27 52.41 23.76
CA SER A 14 -9.20 51.83 22.79
C SER A 14 -8.60 50.51 22.24
N GLN A 15 -9.28 49.40 22.50
CA GLN A 15 -9.03 48.13 21.83
C GLN A 15 -9.24 48.30 20.32
N PRO A 16 -8.40 47.67 19.46
CA PRO A 16 -8.66 47.63 18.03
C PRO A 16 -9.94 46.80 17.78
N PRO A 17 -10.70 47.07 16.70
CA PRO A 17 -11.97 46.42 16.42
C PRO A 17 -11.73 44.93 16.21
N GLY A 18 -12.57 44.12 16.87
CA GLY A 18 -12.49 42.65 16.90
C GLY A 18 -12.39 42.06 15.50
N SER A 19 -11.56 41.06 15.38
CA SER A 19 -11.55 40.14 14.26
C SER A 19 -12.95 39.46 14.19
N SER A 20 -13.75 39.88 13.22
CA SER A 20 -14.97 39.16 12.87
C SER A 20 -14.59 37.71 12.51
N ALA A 21 -15.17 36.73 13.20
CA ALA A 21 -15.10 35.35 12.83
C ALA A 21 -15.44 35.22 11.32
N PRO A 22 -14.69 34.42 10.55
CA PRO A 22 -14.95 34.24 9.12
C PRO A 22 -16.40 33.80 8.93
N ALA A 23 -17.15 34.51 8.08
CA ALA A 23 -18.55 34.19 7.81
C ALA A 23 -18.63 32.77 7.25
N ALA A 24 -19.43 31.90 7.89
CA ALA A 24 -19.64 30.51 7.47
C ALA A 24 -19.97 30.46 5.97
N ARG A 25 -19.18 29.70 5.23
CA ARG A 25 -19.33 29.50 3.78
C ARG A 25 -20.18 28.26 3.53
N ASP A 26 -21.06 28.32 2.56
CA ASP A 26 -22.02 27.23 2.31
C ASP A 26 -21.50 26.23 1.29
N VAL A 27 -20.78 26.70 0.25
CA VAL A 27 -20.36 25.90 -0.91
C VAL A 27 -18.89 26.13 -1.22
N PHE A 28 -18.14 25.05 -1.37
CA PHE A 28 -16.78 25.06 -1.95
C PHE A 28 -16.87 24.58 -3.41
N VAL A 29 -16.27 25.31 -4.35
CA VAL A 29 -16.26 24.94 -5.78
C VAL A 29 -14.86 24.45 -6.18
N SER A 30 -14.77 23.15 -6.48
CA SER A 30 -13.56 22.46 -6.93
C SER A 30 -13.56 22.31 -8.46
N TYR A 31 -12.45 22.65 -9.11
CA TYR A 31 -12.30 22.61 -10.56
C TYR A 31 -10.83 22.60 -11.00
N ALA A 32 -10.55 22.15 -12.22
CA ALA A 32 -9.25 22.31 -12.85
C ALA A 32 -9.12 23.71 -13.47
N SER A 33 -7.93 24.28 -13.48
CA SER A 33 -7.68 25.65 -13.97
C SER A 33 -8.20 25.91 -15.40
N GLN A 34 -8.23 24.88 -16.23
CA GLN A 34 -8.78 24.92 -17.59
C GLN A 34 -10.29 25.12 -17.63
N ASP A 35 -10.98 24.74 -16.55
CA ASP A 35 -12.45 24.81 -16.42
C ASP A 35 -12.93 26.10 -15.72
N ALA A 36 -12.04 27.08 -15.52
CA ALA A 36 -12.31 28.31 -14.77
C ALA A 36 -13.58 29.06 -15.28
N GLY A 37 -13.83 29.06 -16.58
CA GLY A 37 -15.02 29.69 -17.16
C GLY A 37 -16.34 29.06 -16.67
N ILE A 38 -16.37 27.74 -16.59
CA ILE A 38 -17.53 26.98 -16.10
C ILE A 38 -17.68 27.16 -14.58
N ALA A 39 -16.57 27.08 -13.84
CA ALA A 39 -16.56 27.24 -12.39
C ALA A 39 -17.06 28.64 -11.98
N ASN A 40 -16.65 29.70 -12.67
CA ASN A 40 -17.14 31.05 -12.44
C ASN A 40 -18.64 31.18 -12.73
N ALA A 41 -19.15 30.58 -13.80
CA ALA A 41 -20.58 30.58 -14.12
C ALA A 41 -21.39 29.83 -13.02
N VAL A 42 -20.85 28.74 -12.46
CA VAL A 42 -21.44 28.03 -11.32
C VAL A 42 -21.52 28.93 -10.10
N VAL A 43 -20.42 29.59 -9.74
CA VAL A 43 -20.36 30.52 -8.60
C VAL A 43 -21.32 31.67 -8.74
N GLU A 44 -21.31 32.36 -9.87
CA GLU A 44 -22.24 33.48 -10.14
C GLU A 44 -23.72 33.05 -10.06
N ASN A 45 -24.04 31.86 -10.53
CA ASN A 45 -25.39 31.33 -10.45
C ASN A 45 -25.82 31.04 -9.02
N LEU A 46 -24.96 30.38 -8.23
CA LEU A 46 -25.26 30.04 -6.84
C LEU A 46 -25.30 31.28 -5.93
N GLU A 47 -24.39 32.24 -6.13
CA GLU A 47 -24.37 33.49 -5.37
C GLU A 47 -25.58 34.38 -5.65
N ARG A 48 -26.05 34.45 -6.90
CA ARG A 48 -27.32 35.13 -7.25
C ARG A 48 -28.55 34.56 -6.53
N GLN A 49 -28.45 33.28 -6.13
CA GLN A 49 -29.52 32.58 -5.37
C GLN A 49 -29.27 32.63 -3.85
N GLY A 50 -28.28 33.40 -3.39
CA GLY A 50 -28.01 33.65 -1.97
C GLY A 50 -27.09 32.65 -1.28
N SER A 51 -26.48 31.68 -2.00
CA SER A 51 -25.48 30.78 -1.45
C SER A 51 -24.12 31.45 -1.34
N LYS A 52 -23.39 31.28 -0.22
CA LYS A 52 -22.04 31.81 -0.05
C LYS A 52 -21.03 30.81 -0.61
N CYS A 53 -20.44 31.12 -1.77
CA CYS A 53 -19.46 30.28 -2.41
C CYS A 53 -18.02 30.65 -2.04
N TRP A 54 -17.13 29.65 -2.07
CA TRP A 54 -15.68 29.80 -2.03
C TRP A 54 -15.06 29.16 -3.26
N ILE A 55 -14.19 29.88 -3.94
CA ILE A 55 -13.48 29.42 -5.14
C ILE A 55 -12.05 30.01 -5.16
N ALA A 56 -11.05 29.17 -5.45
CA ALA A 56 -9.67 29.63 -5.69
C ALA A 56 -9.53 30.15 -7.15
N PRO A 57 -8.66 31.13 -7.41
CA PRO A 57 -7.88 31.91 -6.46
C PRO A 57 -8.63 33.12 -5.87
N ARG A 58 -9.90 33.38 -6.27
CA ARG A 58 -10.68 34.57 -5.90
C ARG A 58 -10.71 34.83 -4.39
N ASP A 59 -10.95 33.76 -3.61
CA ASP A 59 -11.24 33.85 -2.18
C ASP A 59 -10.03 33.49 -1.29
N VAL A 60 -8.85 33.29 -1.89
CA VAL A 60 -7.61 33.07 -1.17
C VAL A 60 -7.07 34.42 -0.65
N THR A 61 -6.78 34.50 0.65
CA THR A 61 -6.26 35.69 1.28
C THR A 61 -4.81 35.93 0.85
N PRO A 62 -4.44 37.10 0.29
CA PRO A 62 -3.05 37.40 -0.05
C PRO A 62 -2.13 37.34 1.17
N GLY A 63 -1.03 36.55 1.06
CA GLY A 63 -0.03 36.42 2.13
C GLY A 63 -0.24 35.22 3.05
N THR A 64 -1.29 34.45 2.89
CA THR A 64 -1.50 33.14 3.58
C THR A 64 -0.94 31.98 2.77
N GLN A 65 -0.73 30.83 3.42
CA GLN A 65 -0.36 29.61 2.70
C GLN A 65 -1.58 29.10 1.90
N TYR A 66 -1.43 29.01 0.59
CA TYR A 66 -2.49 28.64 -0.36
C TYR A 66 -3.19 27.31 0.00
N ALA A 67 -2.41 26.32 0.42
CA ALA A 67 -2.94 25.01 0.79
C ALA A 67 -3.79 25.05 2.07
N ASP A 68 -3.39 25.86 3.05
CA ASP A 68 -4.11 25.97 4.33
C ASP A 68 -5.47 26.66 4.15
N GLU A 69 -5.55 27.66 3.29
CA GLU A 69 -6.81 28.33 2.94
C GLU A 69 -7.80 27.38 2.26
N ILE A 70 -7.34 26.57 1.30
CA ILE A 70 -8.17 25.56 0.63
C ILE A 70 -8.68 24.53 1.65
N VAL A 71 -7.79 23.99 2.48
CA VAL A 71 -8.13 23.01 3.52
C VAL A 71 -9.14 23.59 4.52
N GLY A 72 -8.95 24.85 4.94
CA GLY A 72 -9.87 25.59 5.80
C GLY A 72 -11.24 25.75 5.13
N ALA A 73 -11.27 26.19 3.88
CA ALA A 73 -12.49 26.41 3.12
C ALA A 73 -13.30 25.12 2.91
N ILE A 74 -12.64 23.98 2.62
CA ILE A 74 -13.32 22.68 2.50
C ILE A 74 -13.87 22.22 3.87
N ASN A 75 -13.13 22.45 4.95
CA ASN A 75 -13.60 22.11 6.29
C ASN A 75 -14.81 22.92 6.73
N ASP A 76 -14.92 24.18 6.31
CA ASP A 76 -16.00 25.08 6.69
C ASP A 76 -17.23 24.96 5.80
N ALA A 77 -17.06 24.56 4.53
CA ALA A 77 -18.14 24.37 3.58
C ALA A 77 -19.06 23.21 3.99
N LYS A 78 -20.35 23.35 3.70
CA LYS A 78 -21.36 22.30 3.90
C LYS A 78 -21.44 21.36 2.69
N ILE A 79 -21.21 21.91 1.51
CA ILE A 79 -21.31 21.20 0.22
C ILE A 79 -20.07 21.49 -0.61
N LEU A 80 -19.52 20.47 -1.27
CA LEU A 80 -18.53 20.61 -2.33
C LEU A 80 -19.23 20.44 -3.69
N VAL A 81 -19.11 21.41 -4.57
CA VAL A 81 -19.52 21.33 -5.97
C VAL A 81 -18.28 21.08 -6.83
N LEU A 82 -18.26 19.97 -7.54
CA LEU A 82 -17.16 19.57 -8.42
C LEU A 82 -17.53 19.84 -9.88
N VAL A 83 -16.76 20.67 -10.57
CA VAL A 83 -16.79 20.75 -12.03
C VAL A 83 -15.97 19.61 -12.59
N LEU A 84 -16.64 18.57 -13.07
CA LEU A 84 -16.02 17.31 -13.48
C LEU A 84 -15.83 17.28 -14.99
N SER A 85 -14.59 17.39 -15.41
CA SER A 85 -14.07 17.27 -16.77
C SER A 85 -12.89 16.32 -16.82
N GLN A 86 -12.37 15.98 -18.02
CA GLN A 86 -11.10 15.27 -18.16
C GLN A 86 -9.97 16.00 -17.41
N HIS A 87 -9.90 17.32 -17.50
CA HIS A 87 -8.90 18.12 -16.81
C HIS A 87 -9.00 18.02 -15.29
N ALA A 88 -10.23 17.96 -14.75
CA ALA A 88 -10.45 17.78 -13.32
C ALA A 88 -10.02 16.38 -12.86
N ILE A 89 -10.27 15.34 -13.67
CA ILE A 89 -9.87 13.95 -13.41
C ILE A 89 -8.33 13.82 -13.37
N ASP A 90 -7.65 14.51 -14.28
CA ASP A 90 -6.18 14.48 -14.38
C ASP A 90 -5.49 15.43 -13.37
N SER A 91 -6.25 16.22 -12.61
CA SER A 91 -5.70 17.18 -11.65
C SER A 91 -5.44 16.56 -10.27
N PRO A 92 -4.18 16.46 -9.83
CA PRO A 92 -3.86 15.99 -8.47
C PRO A 92 -4.45 16.87 -7.36
N HIS A 93 -4.67 18.17 -7.62
CA HIS A 93 -5.24 19.10 -6.67
C HIS A 93 -6.73 18.83 -6.46
N VAL A 94 -7.49 18.66 -7.55
CA VAL A 94 -8.91 18.31 -7.50
C VAL A 94 -9.11 16.97 -6.79
N GLY A 95 -8.25 15.97 -7.07
CA GLY A 95 -8.27 14.68 -6.37
C GLY A 95 -8.15 14.81 -4.85
N LYS A 96 -7.20 15.62 -4.36
CA LYS A 96 -7.00 15.88 -2.93
C LYS A 96 -8.16 16.64 -2.28
N GLU A 97 -8.78 17.55 -3.01
CA GLU A 97 -9.95 18.31 -2.53
C GLU A 97 -11.18 17.41 -2.34
N ILE A 98 -11.41 16.48 -3.28
CA ILE A 98 -12.48 15.49 -3.20
C ILE A 98 -12.23 14.51 -2.06
N GLU A 99 -11.01 13.98 -1.92
CA GLU A 99 -10.61 13.11 -0.82
C GLU A 99 -10.86 13.80 0.53
N ARG A 100 -10.46 15.08 0.65
CA ARG A 100 -10.68 15.87 1.86
C ARG A 100 -12.15 16.07 2.17
N ALA A 101 -12.96 16.42 1.19
CA ALA A 101 -14.40 16.60 1.34
C ALA A 101 -15.08 15.29 1.78
N SER A 102 -14.72 14.17 1.17
CA SER A 102 -15.20 12.84 1.51
C SER A 102 -14.81 12.44 2.94
N SER A 103 -13.54 12.64 3.34
CA SER A 103 -13.07 12.36 4.71
C SER A 103 -13.81 13.17 5.78
N LYS A 104 -14.27 14.38 5.43
CA LYS A 104 -15.09 15.25 6.30
C LYS A 104 -16.58 15.01 6.16
N ARG A 105 -17.00 13.98 5.40
CA ARG A 105 -18.40 13.64 5.11
C ARG A 105 -19.18 14.83 4.57
N ARG A 106 -18.55 15.65 3.73
CA ARG A 106 -19.22 16.74 3.04
C ARG A 106 -20.02 16.18 1.88
N ARG A 107 -21.19 16.74 1.64
CA ARG A 107 -21.98 16.36 0.48
C ARG A 107 -21.29 16.84 -0.78
N ILE A 108 -21.04 15.92 -1.73
CA ILE A 108 -20.41 16.23 -3.02
C ILE A 108 -21.49 16.20 -4.10
N ILE A 109 -21.52 17.24 -4.96
CA ILE A 109 -22.40 17.32 -6.12
C ILE A 109 -21.52 17.50 -7.36
N GLY A 110 -21.54 16.53 -8.27
CA GLY A 110 -20.75 16.56 -9.49
C GLY A 110 -21.51 17.19 -10.65
N LEU A 111 -20.96 18.25 -11.25
CA LEU A 111 -21.41 18.84 -12.51
C LEU A 111 -20.54 18.28 -13.64
N ARG A 112 -21.02 17.27 -14.36
CA ARG A 112 -20.28 16.59 -15.41
C ARG A 112 -20.36 17.38 -16.72
N THR A 113 -19.21 17.84 -17.21
CA THR A 113 -19.09 18.71 -18.38
C THR A 113 -18.74 17.96 -19.66
N ASP A 114 -18.15 16.78 -19.54
CA ASP A 114 -17.79 15.91 -20.66
C ASP A 114 -18.02 14.42 -20.33
N ALA A 115 -17.73 13.53 -21.27
CA ALA A 115 -17.90 12.09 -21.14
C ALA A 115 -16.64 11.36 -20.65
N ALA A 116 -15.70 12.07 -20.02
CA ALA A 116 -14.43 11.50 -19.57
C ALA A 116 -14.66 10.31 -18.60
N PRO A 117 -13.91 9.20 -18.76
CA PRO A 117 -13.99 8.07 -17.86
C PRO A 117 -13.40 8.44 -16.49
N LEU A 118 -14.07 8.05 -15.42
CA LEU A 118 -13.58 8.28 -14.07
C LEU A 118 -12.39 7.38 -13.77
N THR A 119 -11.41 7.90 -13.01
CA THR A 119 -10.41 7.04 -12.37
C THR A 119 -11.04 6.32 -11.17
N ARG A 120 -10.45 5.20 -10.74
CA ARG A 120 -10.95 4.42 -9.58
C ARG A 120 -11.10 5.25 -8.31
N SER A 121 -10.18 6.20 -8.07
CA SER A 121 -10.26 7.12 -6.93
C SER A 121 -11.48 8.02 -7.03
N PHE A 122 -11.75 8.58 -8.21
CA PHE A 122 -12.95 9.39 -8.43
C PHE A 122 -14.23 8.56 -8.34
N GLU A 123 -14.27 7.34 -8.86
CA GLU A 123 -15.40 6.42 -8.70
C GLU A 123 -15.67 6.12 -7.22
N TYR A 124 -14.63 5.85 -6.45
CA TYR A 124 -14.74 5.55 -5.02
C TYR A 124 -15.30 6.73 -4.23
N PHE A 125 -14.72 7.92 -4.36
CA PHE A 125 -15.14 9.10 -3.60
C PHE A 125 -16.48 9.67 -4.06
N LEU A 126 -16.88 9.40 -5.29
CA LEU A 126 -18.09 9.93 -5.90
C LEU A 126 -19.22 8.89 -6.02
N SER A 127 -19.03 7.67 -5.48
CA SER A 127 -20.02 6.58 -5.56
C SER A 127 -21.39 6.94 -4.95
N GLU A 128 -21.41 7.80 -3.92
CA GLU A 128 -22.63 8.28 -3.27
C GLU A 128 -23.02 9.70 -3.70
N SER A 129 -22.34 10.27 -4.71
CA SER A 129 -22.53 11.65 -5.12
C SER A 129 -23.68 11.82 -6.11
N GLN A 130 -24.36 12.96 -6.08
CA GLN A 130 -25.35 13.32 -7.09
C GLN A 130 -24.66 13.87 -8.33
N TRP A 131 -25.11 13.41 -9.50
CA TRP A 131 -24.57 13.80 -10.78
C TRP A 131 -25.55 14.68 -11.55
N ILE A 132 -25.03 15.73 -12.15
CA ILE A 132 -25.76 16.61 -13.06
C ILE A 132 -24.98 16.65 -14.37
N ASP A 133 -25.55 16.10 -15.42
CA ASP A 133 -24.91 15.98 -16.73
C ASP A 133 -25.25 17.20 -17.59
N VAL A 134 -24.21 17.96 -17.93
CA VAL A 134 -24.36 19.18 -18.78
C VAL A 134 -24.69 18.80 -20.22
N ALA A 135 -24.19 17.67 -20.73
CA ALA A 135 -24.49 17.23 -22.09
C ALA A 135 -25.98 16.88 -22.27
N ALA A 136 -26.61 16.34 -21.22
CA ALA A 136 -28.04 15.97 -21.26
C ALA A 136 -28.99 17.17 -21.05
N LEU A 137 -28.59 18.17 -20.25
CA LEU A 137 -29.47 19.26 -19.80
C LEU A 137 -29.17 20.62 -20.44
N GLY A 138 -28.02 20.75 -21.11
CA GLY A 138 -27.44 22.04 -21.45
C GLY A 138 -26.98 22.81 -20.20
N MET A 139 -26.08 23.78 -20.37
CA MET A 139 -25.55 24.54 -19.25
C MET A 139 -26.63 25.26 -18.42
N PRO A 140 -27.65 25.95 -19.02
CA PRO A 140 -28.69 26.61 -18.23
C PRO A 140 -29.55 25.65 -17.41
N GLY A 141 -29.88 24.47 -17.97
CA GLY A 141 -30.65 23.43 -17.28
C GLY A 141 -29.86 22.79 -16.15
N ALA A 142 -28.59 22.53 -16.39
CA ALA A 142 -27.66 21.98 -15.40
C ALA A 142 -27.45 22.93 -14.20
N LEU A 143 -27.29 24.23 -14.46
CA LEU A 143 -27.16 25.25 -13.40
C LEU A 143 -28.44 25.38 -12.56
N THR A 144 -29.61 25.32 -13.19
CA THR A 144 -30.90 25.32 -12.49
C THR A 144 -31.01 24.11 -11.55
N ARG A 145 -30.67 22.92 -12.05
CA ARG A 145 -30.70 21.69 -11.25
C ARG A 145 -29.67 21.69 -10.13
N LEU A 146 -28.49 22.26 -10.39
CA LEU A 146 -27.44 22.43 -9.37
C LEU A 146 -27.92 23.33 -8.22
N THR A 147 -28.55 24.45 -8.53
CA THR A 147 -29.11 25.37 -7.54
C THR A 147 -30.16 24.69 -6.66
N GLN A 148 -31.04 23.89 -7.26
CA GLN A 148 -32.03 23.10 -6.50
C GLN A 148 -31.37 22.09 -5.57
N ALA A 149 -30.34 21.36 -6.05
CA ALA A 149 -29.63 20.35 -5.27
C ALA A 149 -28.84 20.97 -4.10
N VAL A 150 -28.21 22.14 -4.32
CA VAL A 150 -27.52 22.91 -3.28
C VAL A 150 -28.53 23.43 -2.25
N GLY A 151 -29.65 24.01 -2.68
CA GLY A 151 -30.70 24.49 -1.79
C GLY A 151 -31.28 23.39 -0.89
N GLN A 152 -31.51 22.20 -1.44
CA GLN A 152 -31.97 21.04 -0.67
C GLN A 152 -30.91 20.55 0.33
N GLY A 153 -29.62 20.66 0.00
CA GLY A 153 -28.52 20.28 0.87
C GLY A 153 -28.25 21.27 2.00
N LEU A 154 -28.67 22.53 1.87
CA LEU A 154 -28.53 23.58 2.87
C LEU A 154 -29.75 23.72 3.80
N ALA A 155 -30.89 23.08 3.46
CA ALA A 155 -32.09 23.10 4.31
C ALA A 155 -31.84 22.34 5.64
N PRO A 156 -32.35 22.83 6.79
CA PRO A 156 -32.23 22.10 8.05
C PRO A 156 -32.89 20.73 7.92
N SER A 157 -32.17 19.68 8.30
CA SER A 157 -32.64 18.29 8.22
C SER A 157 -33.77 18.04 9.22
N SER A 158 -35.03 18.14 8.78
CA SER A 158 -36.15 17.49 9.41
C SER A 158 -36.25 16.07 8.82
N TRP A 159 -35.95 15.06 9.62
CA TRP A 159 -36.12 13.66 9.24
C TRP A 159 -37.59 13.36 9.07
N VAL A 160 -38.08 13.26 7.84
CA VAL A 160 -39.36 12.65 7.51
C VAL A 160 -39.06 11.55 6.50
N SER A 161 -39.32 10.31 6.91
CA SER A 161 -39.31 9.14 6.01
C SER A 161 -40.30 9.38 4.86
N PRO A 162 -39.99 8.99 3.61
CA PRO A 162 -40.96 9.10 2.52
C PRO A 162 -42.00 8.02 2.67
N GLY A 163 -43.16 8.41 3.21
CA GLY A 163 -44.40 7.67 3.06
C GLY A 163 -44.95 7.89 1.65
N LEU A 164 -45.35 6.80 1.02
CA LEU A 164 -46.03 6.77 -0.27
C LEU A 164 -47.24 7.74 -0.28
N GLY A 165 -47.24 8.62 -1.26
CA GLY A 165 -48.30 9.58 -1.47
C GLY A 165 -49.65 8.92 -1.77
N ALA A 166 -50.67 9.39 -1.09
CA ALA A 166 -52.04 9.18 -1.42
C ALA A 166 -52.66 10.55 -1.73
N ASP A 167 -53.12 10.72 -2.93
CA ASP A 167 -53.97 11.83 -3.34
C ASP A 167 -55.32 11.76 -2.64
N ALA A 168 -55.74 12.89 -2.07
CA ALA A 168 -57.03 13.08 -1.45
C ALA A 168 -57.99 13.72 -2.45
N THR A 169 -59.11 13.06 -2.73
CA THR A 169 -60.40 13.71 -2.97
C THR A 169 -61.53 12.84 -2.46
N ASN A 170 -62.34 13.39 -1.62
CA ASN A 170 -63.57 12.95 -0.94
C ASN A 170 -64.78 13.30 -1.82
N PRO A 171 -66.04 13.01 -1.43
CA PRO A 171 -66.71 11.79 -0.92
C PRO A 171 -67.97 11.43 -1.76
N ALA A 172 -68.54 10.26 -1.57
CA ALA A 172 -69.97 10.02 -1.39
C ALA A 172 -70.34 8.54 -1.62
N ASP A 173 -70.87 7.98 -0.57
CA ASP A 173 -72.00 7.04 -0.52
C ASP A 173 -72.23 6.04 -1.65
N ARG A 174 -72.04 4.73 -1.36
CA ARG A 174 -73.03 3.68 -1.68
C ARG A 174 -72.69 2.35 -0.99
N LYS A 175 -73.62 1.92 -0.16
CA LYS A 175 -73.75 0.57 0.38
C LYS A 175 -73.80 -0.46 -0.75
N ARG A 176 -72.89 -1.47 -0.72
CA ARG A 176 -73.08 -2.74 -1.44
C ARG A 176 -72.64 -3.91 -0.56
N LYS A 177 -73.53 -4.94 -0.59
CA LYS A 177 -73.44 -6.22 0.16
C LYS A 177 -72.20 -7.02 -0.27
N PRO A 178 -71.59 -7.83 0.64
CA PRO A 178 -70.43 -8.65 0.31
C PRO A 178 -70.82 -9.81 -0.61
N SER A 179 -70.07 -9.96 -1.71
CA SER A 179 -70.19 -11.10 -2.61
C SER A 179 -69.22 -12.20 -2.21
N TYR A 180 -69.66 -13.45 -2.38
CA TYR A 180 -68.90 -14.69 -2.02
C TYR A 180 -67.47 -14.81 -2.59
N LEU A 181 -67.07 -14.00 -3.52
CA LEU A 181 -65.70 -13.96 -4.07
C LEU A 181 -64.62 -13.38 -3.16
N THR A 182 -64.99 -12.70 -2.08
CA THR A 182 -64.06 -12.08 -1.15
C THR A 182 -63.48 -13.09 -0.14
N ILE A 183 -64.22 -14.16 0.15
CA ILE A 183 -63.79 -15.20 1.15
C ILE A 183 -62.69 -16.09 0.54
N GLN A 184 -62.75 -16.43 -0.77
CA GLN A 184 -61.69 -17.21 -1.42
C GLN A 184 -60.37 -16.44 -1.57
N ARG A 185 -60.41 -15.12 -1.73
CA ARG A 185 -59.19 -14.29 -1.81
C ARG A 185 -58.54 -14.10 -0.45
N VAL A 186 -59.32 -14.01 0.64
CA VAL A 186 -58.78 -13.92 2.00
C VAL A 186 -58.16 -15.25 2.44
N PHE A 187 -58.75 -16.39 2.03
CA PHE A 187 -58.17 -17.72 2.30
C PHE A 187 -56.88 -17.95 1.50
N ALA A 188 -56.82 -17.54 0.25
CA ALA A 188 -55.63 -17.63 -0.61
C ALA A 188 -54.49 -16.75 -0.07
N THR A 189 -54.77 -15.54 0.39
CA THR A 189 -53.79 -14.64 1.01
C THR A 189 -53.30 -15.16 2.37
N ALA A 190 -54.19 -15.74 3.19
CA ALA A 190 -53.83 -16.35 4.45
C ALA A 190 -52.93 -17.60 4.27
N VAL A 191 -53.25 -18.46 3.33
CA VAL A 191 -52.42 -19.63 2.95
C VAL A 191 -51.06 -19.21 2.42
N PHE A 192 -51.03 -18.14 1.58
CA PHE A 192 -49.78 -17.58 1.05
C PHE A 192 -48.91 -16.96 2.15
N LEU A 193 -49.50 -16.26 3.11
CA LEU A 193 -48.80 -15.69 4.26
C LEU A 193 -48.26 -16.78 5.20
N VAL A 194 -49.04 -17.84 5.43
CA VAL A 194 -48.59 -19.00 6.25
C VAL A 194 -47.47 -19.76 5.51
N ALA A 195 -47.60 -19.97 4.21
CA ALA A 195 -46.54 -20.59 3.42
C ALA A 195 -45.27 -19.72 3.38
N ALA A 196 -45.41 -18.40 3.23
CA ALA A 196 -44.30 -17.45 3.32
C ALA A 196 -43.65 -17.44 4.72
N ALA A 197 -44.45 -17.48 5.79
CA ALA A 197 -43.96 -17.58 7.16
C ALA A 197 -43.22 -18.90 7.42
N ILE A 198 -43.70 -20.02 6.87
CA ILE A 198 -43.01 -21.32 6.95
C ILE A 198 -41.69 -21.28 6.17
N VAL A 199 -41.67 -20.71 4.96
CA VAL A 199 -40.43 -20.55 4.16
C VAL A 199 -39.45 -19.64 4.89
N VAL A 200 -39.90 -18.51 5.44
CA VAL A 200 -39.05 -17.64 6.26
C VAL A 200 -38.57 -18.36 7.52
N GLY A 201 -39.43 -19.11 8.20
CA GLY A 201 -39.05 -19.92 9.37
C GLY A 201 -38.03 -21.01 9.03
N VAL A 202 -38.19 -21.69 7.88
CA VAL A 202 -37.23 -22.68 7.37
C VAL A 202 -35.93 -21.99 6.96
N VAL A 203 -36.00 -20.87 6.24
CA VAL A 203 -34.83 -20.09 5.86
C VAL A 203 -34.09 -19.56 7.10
N VAL A 204 -34.79 -19.05 8.12
CA VAL A 204 -34.18 -18.60 9.38
C VAL A 204 -33.61 -19.76 10.19
N ARG A 205 -34.23 -20.96 10.14
CA ARG A 205 -33.75 -22.14 10.87
C ARG A 205 -32.60 -22.87 10.17
N TYR A 206 -32.55 -22.83 8.83
CA TYR A 206 -31.48 -23.41 8.03
C TYR A 206 -30.49 -22.37 7.47
N TRP A 207 -30.75 -21.08 7.73
CA TRP A 207 -29.72 -20.06 7.52
C TRP A 207 -28.61 -20.35 8.52
N PRO A 208 -27.41 -20.72 8.05
CA PRO A 208 -26.32 -20.91 8.98
C PRO A 208 -26.10 -19.55 9.67
N SER A 209 -26.48 -19.47 10.94
CA SER A 209 -26.15 -18.34 11.83
C SER A 209 -24.65 -18.35 12.11
N LYS A 210 -23.87 -18.21 11.04
CA LYS A 210 -22.48 -17.77 11.07
C LYS A 210 -22.42 -16.25 10.88
N ARG A 211 -23.26 -15.52 11.64
CA ARG A 211 -22.79 -14.31 12.28
C ARG A 211 -22.23 -14.72 13.64
N GLY A 212 -21.20 -15.55 13.62
CA GLY A 212 -20.12 -15.35 14.56
C GLY A 212 -19.71 -13.91 14.31
N ASN A 213 -19.77 -13.06 15.32
CA ASN A 213 -18.87 -11.94 15.40
C ASN A 213 -17.52 -12.50 14.95
N ALA A 214 -17.11 -12.18 13.73
CA ALA A 214 -15.71 -12.10 13.44
C ALA A 214 -15.24 -10.96 14.35
N GLN A 215 -14.99 -11.30 15.62
CA GLN A 215 -14.03 -10.56 16.41
C GLN A 215 -12.83 -10.47 15.47
N ALA A 216 -12.53 -9.25 15.05
CA ALA A 216 -11.23 -8.97 14.46
C ALA A 216 -10.21 -9.74 15.28
N PRO A 217 -9.30 -10.53 14.66
CA PRO A 217 -8.34 -11.29 15.42
C PRO A 217 -7.78 -10.34 16.47
N PRO A 218 -7.65 -10.76 17.75
CA PRO A 218 -7.21 -9.86 18.78
C PRO A 218 -5.96 -9.18 18.26
N VAL A 219 -6.00 -7.85 18.14
CA VAL A 219 -4.84 -7.03 17.77
C VAL A 219 -3.76 -7.53 18.70
N ALA A 220 -2.73 -8.15 18.16
CA ALA A 220 -1.63 -8.67 18.96
C ALA A 220 -1.20 -7.50 19.84
N ALA A 221 -1.16 -7.71 21.16
CA ALA A 221 -0.82 -6.64 22.09
C ALA A 221 0.51 -6.03 21.61
N ILE A 222 0.51 -4.70 21.39
CA ILE A 222 1.71 -3.97 20.98
C ILE A 222 2.80 -4.32 21.98
N SER A 223 3.92 -4.85 21.51
CA SER A 223 5.08 -5.12 22.36
C SER A 223 5.58 -3.78 22.92
N ASP A 224 5.67 -3.65 24.25
CA ASP A 224 6.19 -2.43 24.89
C ASP A 224 7.63 -2.10 24.43
N LYS A 225 8.33 -3.05 23.84
CA LYS A 225 9.66 -2.90 23.25
C LYS A 225 9.60 -3.05 21.72
N SER A 226 8.81 -2.19 21.08
CA SER A 226 8.71 -2.11 19.62
C SER A 226 8.87 -0.68 19.15
N ILE A 227 9.63 -0.47 18.06
CA ILE A 227 9.95 0.83 17.51
C ILE A 227 9.83 0.83 15.98
N ALA A 228 9.25 1.90 15.43
CA ALA A 228 9.29 2.21 14.02
C ALA A 228 10.21 3.42 13.79
N VAL A 229 11.11 3.33 12.82
CA VAL A 229 11.95 4.45 12.39
C VAL A 229 11.36 5.02 11.11
N LEU A 230 10.83 6.23 11.18
CA LEU A 230 10.25 6.91 10.01
C LEU A 230 11.35 7.57 9.18
N PRO A 231 11.15 7.74 7.86
CA PRO A 231 12.03 8.54 7.02
C PRO A 231 12.25 9.94 7.60
N PHE A 232 13.49 10.40 7.67
CA PHE A 232 13.80 11.73 8.19
C PHE A 232 13.45 12.78 7.14
N ALA A 233 12.74 13.83 7.56
CA ALA A 233 12.30 14.88 6.66
C ALA A 233 13.47 15.73 6.15
N ASP A 234 13.59 15.92 4.85
CA ASP A 234 14.55 16.85 4.27
C ASP A 234 14.11 18.31 4.49
N MET A 235 14.87 19.01 5.35
CA MET A 235 14.69 20.42 5.67
C MET A 235 15.77 21.30 5.01
N SER A 236 16.48 20.78 4.02
CA SER A 236 17.46 21.49 3.22
C SER A 236 16.79 22.54 2.34
N GLN A 237 17.51 23.61 2.00
CA GLN A 237 16.95 24.74 1.25
C GLN A 237 16.43 24.33 -0.15
N LYS A 238 17.13 23.38 -0.82
CA LYS A 238 16.78 22.88 -2.15
C LYS A 238 15.81 21.71 -2.13
N LYS A 239 15.65 21.05 -0.97
CA LYS A 239 14.89 19.79 -0.82
C LYS A 239 15.31 18.68 -1.80
N ASP A 240 16.60 18.55 -2.03
CA ASP A 240 17.24 17.59 -2.93
C ASP A 240 18.03 16.50 -2.17
N GLN A 241 17.86 16.44 -0.83
CA GLN A 241 18.58 15.52 0.07
C GLN A 241 17.64 14.44 0.68
N GLU A 242 16.51 14.17 0.03
CA GLU A 242 15.52 13.19 0.51
C GLU A 242 16.16 11.79 0.70
N TYR A 243 16.98 11.35 -0.26
CA TYR A 243 17.74 10.10 -0.19
C TYR A 243 18.65 10.00 1.03
N PHE A 244 19.18 11.14 1.51
CA PHE A 244 20.04 11.18 2.69
C PHE A 244 19.23 10.96 3.98
N GLY A 245 18.04 11.57 4.07
CA GLY A 245 17.11 11.36 5.18
C GLY A 245 16.61 9.92 5.25
N ASP A 246 16.32 9.32 4.11
CA ASP A 246 15.92 7.92 3.98
C ASP A 246 17.04 6.98 4.42
N GLY A 247 18.24 7.18 3.90
CA GLY A 247 19.39 6.36 4.25
C GLY A 247 19.77 6.46 5.72
N MET A 248 19.68 7.66 6.33
CA MET A 248 19.88 7.84 7.76
C MET A 248 18.89 7.00 8.58
N ALA A 249 17.62 7.02 8.22
CA ALA A 249 16.58 6.25 8.91
C ALA A 249 16.81 4.74 8.75
N GLU A 250 17.23 4.29 7.56
CA GLU A 250 17.52 2.89 7.26
C GLU A 250 18.71 2.37 8.09
N GLU A 251 19.82 3.09 8.13
CA GLU A 251 20.98 2.71 8.93
C GLU A 251 20.66 2.63 10.44
N ILE A 252 19.91 3.59 10.98
CA ILE A 252 19.46 3.55 12.38
C ILE A 252 18.55 2.34 12.61
N LEU A 253 17.64 2.04 11.69
CA LEU A 253 16.77 0.88 11.74
C LEU A 253 17.59 -0.41 11.80
N ASP A 254 18.60 -0.55 10.96
CA ASP A 254 19.47 -1.72 10.90
C ASP A 254 20.33 -1.89 12.16
N LEU A 255 20.83 -0.80 12.73
CA LEU A 255 21.52 -0.82 14.03
C LEU A 255 20.58 -1.31 15.14
N LEU A 256 19.36 -0.77 15.21
CA LEU A 256 18.37 -1.17 16.21
C LEU A 256 17.92 -2.62 16.04
N ALA A 257 17.84 -3.14 14.80
CA ALA A 257 17.43 -4.51 14.52
C ALA A 257 18.40 -5.57 15.06
N ARG A 258 19.63 -5.19 15.36
CA ARG A 258 20.65 -6.06 15.98
C ARG A 258 20.41 -6.26 17.49
N ILE A 259 19.57 -5.41 18.11
CA ILE A 259 19.38 -5.40 19.56
C ILE A 259 18.46 -6.53 20.01
N PRO A 260 18.92 -7.47 20.84
CA PRO A 260 18.07 -8.52 21.37
C PRO A 260 16.91 -7.98 22.21
N GLY A 261 15.71 -8.51 21.95
CA GLY A 261 14.50 -8.12 22.69
C GLY A 261 13.85 -6.82 22.24
N LEU A 262 14.40 -6.12 21.25
CA LEU A 262 13.75 -5.01 20.56
C LEU A 262 13.09 -5.52 19.27
N THR A 263 11.81 -5.22 19.09
CA THR A 263 11.13 -5.44 17.82
C THR A 263 11.23 -4.18 16.98
N VAL A 264 11.91 -4.23 15.86
CA VAL A 264 12.07 -3.09 14.95
C VAL A 264 11.14 -3.29 13.78
N ILE A 265 10.27 -2.29 13.55
CA ILE A 265 9.34 -2.33 12.45
C ILE A 265 10.11 -2.13 11.14
N GLY A 266 9.87 -3.02 10.18
CA GLY A 266 10.60 -3.04 8.93
C GLY A 266 10.48 -1.75 8.14
N ARG A 267 11.51 -1.50 7.33
CA ARG A 267 11.60 -0.34 6.44
C ARG A 267 10.35 -0.21 5.55
N THR A 268 9.90 -1.33 4.98
CA THR A 268 8.77 -1.36 4.04
C THR A 268 7.50 -0.76 4.65
N SER A 269 7.20 -1.10 5.91
CA SER A 269 6.05 -0.54 6.63
C SER A 269 6.29 0.89 7.09
N SER A 270 7.45 1.18 7.65
CA SER A 270 7.78 2.50 8.21
C SER A 270 7.78 3.58 7.13
N PHE A 271 8.31 3.27 5.95
CA PHE A 271 8.43 4.21 4.82
C PHE A 271 7.11 4.44 4.08
N GLN A 272 6.07 3.63 4.30
CA GLN A 272 4.72 3.92 3.81
C GLN A 272 4.14 5.23 4.35
N PHE A 273 4.68 5.75 5.45
CA PHE A 273 4.25 7.00 6.08
C PHE A 273 5.07 8.21 5.66
N LYS A 274 6.01 8.04 4.73
CA LYS A 274 6.82 9.14 4.18
C LYS A 274 5.94 10.24 3.60
N GLY A 275 6.15 11.48 4.06
CA GLY A 275 5.39 12.65 3.61
C GLY A 275 3.92 12.67 4.00
N LYS A 276 3.43 11.69 4.78
CA LYS A 276 2.06 11.65 5.28
C LYS A 276 1.97 12.38 6.60
N ASN A 277 1.08 13.38 6.67
CA ASN A 277 0.83 14.14 7.89
C ASN A 277 -0.24 13.43 8.75
N GLU A 278 0.05 12.19 9.18
CA GLU A 278 -0.82 11.40 10.05
C GLU A 278 -0.39 11.57 11.53
N ASP A 279 -1.35 11.48 12.45
CA ASP A 279 -1.05 11.46 13.90
C ASP A 279 -0.19 10.24 14.25
N LEU A 280 0.91 10.44 14.98
CA LEU A 280 1.87 9.39 15.32
C LEU A 280 1.26 8.22 16.12
N ARG A 281 0.18 8.45 16.89
CA ARG A 281 -0.57 7.39 17.55
C ARG A 281 -1.28 6.50 16.52
N THR A 282 -1.80 7.10 15.45
CA THR A 282 -2.41 6.38 14.33
C THR A 282 -1.35 5.58 13.57
N ILE A 283 -0.19 6.18 13.31
CA ILE A 283 0.95 5.48 12.68
C ILE A 283 1.38 4.30 13.56
N GLY A 284 1.59 4.53 14.85
CA GLY A 284 1.97 3.47 15.79
C GLY A 284 0.97 2.32 15.85
N ALA A 285 -0.33 2.61 15.83
CA ALA A 285 -1.37 1.58 15.78
C ALA A 285 -1.35 0.78 14.48
N LYS A 286 -1.13 1.44 13.32
CA LYS A 286 -1.02 0.77 12.02
C LYS A 286 0.24 -0.08 11.90
N LEU A 287 1.34 0.37 12.50
CA LEU A 287 2.64 -0.30 12.52
C LEU A 287 2.80 -1.30 13.67
N ASN A 288 1.85 -1.34 14.62
CA ASN A 288 1.97 -2.12 15.84
C ASN A 288 3.24 -1.79 16.64
N ALA A 289 3.64 -0.50 16.65
CA ALA A 289 4.83 0.02 17.30
C ALA A 289 4.48 0.81 18.56
N ALA A 290 5.17 0.53 19.68
CA ALA A 290 5.02 1.29 20.93
C ALA A 290 5.70 2.66 20.86
N TYR A 291 6.75 2.76 20.06
CA TYR A 291 7.51 3.98 19.85
C TYR A 291 7.71 4.27 18.37
N VAL A 292 7.82 5.55 18.06
CA VAL A 292 8.22 6.05 16.75
C VAL A 292 9.45 6.92 16.93
N LEU A 293 10.49 6.65 16.15
CA LEU A 293 11.61 7.56 15.95
C LEU A 293 11.34 8.34 14.67
N GLU A 294 11.25 9.65 14.77
CA GLU A 294 11.16 10.55 13.64
C GLU A 294 12.24 11.61 13.70
N GLY A 295 12.47 12.29 12.59
CA GLY A 295 13.48 13.32 12.57
C GLY A 295 13.50 14.16 11.32
N SER A 296 14.46 15.07 11.28
CA SER A 296 14.73 15.91 10.10
C SER A 296 16.21 16.05 9.87
N VAL A 297 16.58 16.19 8.61
CA VAL A 297 17.94 16.43 8.15
C VAL A 297 18.01 17.76 7.43
N ARG A 298 19.03 18.55 7.73
CA ARG A 298 19.37 19.77 7.00
C ARG A 298 20.85 19.76 6.68
N ASN A 299 21.18 19.62 5.42
CA ASN A 299 22.54 19.70 4.92
C ASN A 299 22.86 21.15 4.50
N SER A 300 24.03 21.67 4.88
CA SER A 300 24.51 23.00 4.53
C SER A 300 26.04 22.97 4.33
N GLY A 301 26.46 22.71 3.11
CA GLY A 301 27.88 22.52 2.78
C GLY A 301 28.47 21.32 3.52
N ASP A 302 29.55 21.54 4.31
CA ASP A 302 30.24 20.48 5.05
C ASP A 302 29.58 20.13 6.39
N GLN A 303 28.47 20.78 6.75
CA GLN A 303 27.76 20.57 8.01
C GLN A 303 26.41 19.91 7.79
N VAL A 304 26.08 18.96 8.63
CA VAL A 304 24.76 18.35 8.71
C VAL A 304 24.15 18.63 10.08
N ARG A 305 22.91 19.12 10.08
CA ARG A 305 22.08 19.22 11.28
C ARG A 305 21.02 18.14 11.22
N ILE A 306 20.97 17.32 12.25
CA ILE A 306 19.95 16.27 12.41
C ILE A 306 19.20 16.52 13.71
N THR A 307 17.88 16.55 13.63
CA THR A 307 17.02 16.49 14.81
C THR A 307 16.36 15.13 14.84
N ALA A 308 16.45 14.42 15.95
CA ALA A 308 15.82 13.11 16.14
C ALA A 308 14.96 13.16 17.40
N GLN A 309 13.79 12.49 17.36
CA GLN A 309 12.80 12.50 18.43
C GLN A 309 12.21 11.09 18.59
N LEU A 310 12.20 10.60 19.83
CA LEU A 310 11.53 9.35 20.20
C LEU A 310 10.19 9.68 20.85
N ILE A 311 9.11 9.14 20.30
CA ILE A 311 7.75 9.47 20.68
C ILE A 311 7.00 8.20 21.05
N SER A 312 6.36 8.19 22.22
CA SER A 312 5.46 7.11 22.62
C SER A 312 4.17 7.18 21.80
N THR A 313 3.84 6.13 21.09
CA THR A 313 2.63 6.07 20.26
C THR A 313 1.35 5.94 21.11
N ARG A 314 1.48 5.47 22.33
CA ARG A 314 0.36 5.34 23.26
C ARG A 314 -0.11 6.69 23.79
N THR A 315 0.81 7.58 24.11
CA THR A 315 0.53 8.87 24.74
C THR A 315 0.65 10.05 23.78
N GLY A 316 1.46 9.93 22.74
CA GLY A 316 1.91 11.03 21.88
C GLY A 316 2.96 11.91 22.55
N ALA A 317 3.52 11.49 23.68
CA ALA A 317 4.55 12.23 24.39
C ALA A 317 5.93 12.01 23.76
N HIS A 318 6.72 13.09 23.71
CA HIS A 318 8.14 13.00 23.39
C HIS A 318 8.90 12.46 24.59
N GLU A 319 9.43 11.25 24.48
CA GLU A 319 10.26 10.62 25.51
C GLU A 319 11.69 11.17 25.46
N TRP A 320 12.15 11.49 24.25
CA TRP A 320 13.47 12.07 24.01
C TRP A 320 13.46 12.91 22.73
N SER A 321 14.28 13.98 22.72
CA SER A 321 14.52 14.82 21.54
C SER A 321 15.91 15.45 21.64
N GLU A 322 16.71 15.33 20.59
CA GLU A 322 18.05 15.90 20.52
C GLU A 322 18.37 16.43 19.12
N THR A 323 19.16 17.49 19.07
CA THR A 323 19.65 18.07 17.82
C THR A 323 21.16 17.96 17.76
N TYR A 324 21.67 17.44 16.67
CA TYR A 324 23.07 17.24 16.41
C TYR A 324 23.54 18.15 15.29
N ASP A 325 24.59 18.93 15.54
CA ASP A 325 25.33 19.68 14.53
C ASP A 325 26.72 19.07 14.38
N ARG A 326 27.01 18.48 13.25
CA ARG A 326 28.26 17.76 12.99
C ARG A 326 28.76 17.98 11.57
N PRO A 327 30.09 17.85 11.33
CA PRO A 327 30.60 17.68 9.98
C PRO A 327 29.96 16.46 9.31
N ILE A 328 29.73 16.53 8.01
CA ILE A 328 29.13 15.42 7.25
C ILE A 328 29.99 14.15 7.34
N GLY A 329 31.33 14.27 7.52
CA GLY A 329 32.25 13.15 7.75
C GLY A 329 32.01 12.36 9.03
N ASP A 330 31.25 12.90 9.97
CA ASP A 330 30.91 12.24 11.24
C ASP A 330 29.51 11.59 11.22
N VAL A 331 28.90 11.44 10.04
CA VAL A 331 27.50 10.98 9.92
C VAL A 331 27.28 9.60 10.52
N LEU A 332 28.21 8.65 10.38
CA LEU A 332 28.10 7.32 10.97
C LEU A 332 28.16 7.37 12.51
N LYS A 333 29.07 8.15 13.07
CA LYS A 333 29.11 8.36 14.53
C LYS A 333 27.82 8.96 15.06
N LEU A 334 27.14 9.71 14.21
CA LEU A 334 25.85 10.33 14.53
C LEU A 334 24.73 9.28 14.57
N GLN A 335 24.72 8.35 13.60
CA GLN A 335 23.78 7.23 13.59
C GLN A 335 23.96 6.36 14.85
N ASP A 336 25.20 6.03 15.18
CA ASP A 336 25.55 5.28 16.39
C ASP A 336 25.07 6.02 17.65
N ALA A 337 25.26 7.34 17.71
CA ALA A 337 24.83 8.16 18.85
C ALA A 337 23.30 8.17 18.99
N ILE A 338 22.55 8.29 17.89
CA ILE A 338 21.09 8.27 17.90
C ILE A 338 20.59 6.89 18.34
N ALA A 339 21.12 5.80 17.77
CA ALA A 339 20.75 4.45 18.14
C ALA A 339 21.05 4.17 19.64
N ALA A 340 22.21 4.60 20.14
CA ALA A 340 22.57 4.48 21.55
C ALA A 340 21.62 5.30 22.47
N ALA A 341 21.18 6.49 22.04
CA ALA A 341 20.20 7.29 22.78
C ALA A 341 18.86 6.58 22.87
N VAL A 342 18.35 6.03 21.75
CA VAL A 342 17.10 5.24 21.72
C VAL A 342 17.19 4.04 22.67
N VAL A 343 18.28 3.28 22.61
CA VAL A 343 18.49 2.10 23.48
C VAL A 343 18.46 2.48 24.96
N ARG A 344 19.11 3.59 25.31
CA ARG A 344 19.14 4.11 26.67
C ARG A 344 17.75 4.53 27.16
N GLU A 345 16.99 5.23 26.33
CA GLU A 345 15.63 5.67 26.67
C GLU A 345 14.67 4.49 26.82
N LEU A 346 14.85 3.44 26.00
CA LEU A 346 14.06 2.20 26.09
C LEU A 346 14.56 1.25 27.20
N GLN A 347 15.58 1.65 27.99
CA GLN A 347 16.17 0.88 29.09
C GLN A 347 16.57 -0.55 28.67
N LEU A 348 17.20 -0.67 27.50
CA LEU A 348 17.70 -1.94 26.98
C LEU A 348 19.16 -2.15 27.37
N THR A 349 19.50 -3.40 27.71
CA THR A 349 20.91 -3.78 27.95
C THR A 349 21.50 -4.29 26.64
N VAL A 350 22.58 -3.69 26.18
CA VAL A 350 23.16 -3.96 24.85
C VAL A 350 24.69 -4.07 24.99
N ASP A 351 25.29 -4.95 24.22
CA ASP A 351 26.74 -4.95 24.02
C ASP A 351 27.11 -3.69 23.19
N PRO A 352 28.07 -2.86 23.68
CA PRO A 352 28.48 -1.68 22.93
C PRO A 352 28.91 -1.94 21.48
N GLY A 353 29.39 -3.14 21.17
CA GLY A 353 29.75 -3.54 19.81
C GLY A 353 28.58 -3.72 18.87
N ASP A 354 27.36 -3.96 19.37
CA ASP A 354 26.16 -4.13 18.53
C ASP A 354 25.59 -2.81 18.03
N LEU A 355 25.95 -1.69 18.67
CA LEU A 355 25.54 -0.33 18.31
C LEU A 355 26.56 0.42 17.44
N GLN A 356 27.66 -0.19 17.09
CA GLN A 356 28.64 0.48 16.24
C GLN A 356 28.39 0.19 14.77
N SER A 357 28.33 1.24 13.97
CA SER A 357 28.45 1.16 12.51
C SER A 357 29.77 0.45 12.17
N ARG A 358 29.67 -0.63 11.40
CA ARG A 358 30.85 -1.44 11.07
C ARG A 358 31.64 -0.92 9.90
N SER A 359 31.02 -0.09 9.07
CA SER A 359 31.71 0.64 8.01
C SER A 359 32.53 1.76 8.61
N ALA A 360 33.83 1.57 8.75
CA ALA A 360 34.76 2.68 8.86
C ALA A 360 34.76 3.41 7.50
N LEU A 361 33.73 4.21 7.24
CA LEU A 361 33.71 5.03 6.03
C LEU A 361 34.78 6.11 6.16
N GLU A 362 35.91 5.84 5.53
CA GLU A 362 36.96 6.85 5.37
C GLU A 362 36.59 7.91 4.32
N ASN A 363 35.53 7.64 3.52
CA ASN A 363 35.17 8.46 2.37
C ASN A 363 33.68 8.84 2.33
N VAL A 364 33.37 10.10 2.65
CA VAL A 364 32.02 10.69 2.63
C VAL A 364 31.38 10.64 1.23
N ASP A 365 32.19 10.81 0.19
CA ASP A 365 31.70 10.78 -1.19
C ASP A 365 31.25 9.35 -1.58
N ALA A 366 31.90 8.33 -1.03
CA ALA A 366 31.46 6.94 -1.22
C ALA A 366 30.12 6.69 -0.53
N TYR A 367 29.90 7.24 0.67
CA TYR A 367 28.65 7.12 1.39
C TYR A 367 27.47 7.78 0.64
N ASP A 368 27.64 9.00 0.14
CA ASP A 368 26.63 9.66 -0.68
C ASP A 368 26.20 8.79 -1.89
N LEU A 369 27.18 8.19 -2.56
CA LEU A 369 26.92 7.29 -3.69
C LEU A 369 26.17 6.02 -3.27
N ILE A 370 26.47 5.46 -2.08
CA ILE A 370 25.74 4.30 -1.53
C ILE A 370 24.28 4.66 -1.31
N LEU A 371 24.00 5.77 -0.62
CA LEU A 371 22.62 6.18 -0.34
C LEU A 371 21.82 6.46 -1.63
N ARG A 372 22.42 7.12 -2.61
CA ARG A 372 21.80 7.33 -3.91
C ARG A 372 21.58 6.03 -4.67
N GLY A 373 22.51 5.10 -4.59
CA GLY A 373 22.39 3.77 -5.18
C GLY A 373 21.22 2.98 -4.57
N ARG A 374 21.05 3.00 -3.24
CA ARG A 374 19.90 2.39 -2.56
C ARG A 374 18.59 3.01 -3.00
N HIS A 375 18.52 4.34 -3.05
CA HIS A 375 17.34 5.07 -3.52
C HIS A 375 16.96 4.71 -4.96
N SER A 376 17.95 4.59 -5.87
CA SER A 376 17.71 4.16 -7.26
C SER A 376 17.26 2.70 -7.34
N ALA A 377 17.84 1.81 -6.52
CA ALA A 377 17.48 0.39 -6.47
C ALA A 377 16.05 0.13 -5.95
N ASP A 378 15.46 1.06 -5.21
CA ASP A 378 14.09 0.97 -4.69
C ASP A 378 13.00 1.17 -5.75
N ARG A 379 13.36 1.74 -6.90
CA ARG A 379 12.43 1.89 -8.02
C ARG A 379 12.00 0.56 -8.63
N TRP A 380 12.77 -0.51 -8.44
CA TRP A 380 12.49 -1.86 -8.95
C TRP A 380 12.21 -1.93 -10.46
N ASP A 381 12.72 -0.96 -11.22
CA ASP A 381 12.70 -0.98 -12.68
C ASP A 381 14.10 -1.17 -13.26
N ARG A 382 14.20 -1.49 -14.55
CA ARG A 382 15.48 -1.71 -15.21
C ARG A 382 16.43 -0.52 -15.07
N GLU A 383 15.89 0.69 -15.29
CA GLU A 383 16.68 1.92 -15.29
C GLU A 383 17.24 2.23 -13.90
N GLY A 384 16.39 2.12 -12.84
CA GLY A 384 16.81 2.33 -11.45
C GLY A 384 17.85 1.31 -11.00
N LEU A 385 17.70 0.04 -11.38
CA LEU A 385 18.69 -0.99 -11.04
C LEU A 385 20.01 -0.81 -11.80
N ASP A 386 19.98 -0.38 -13.06
CA ASP A 386 21.21 -0.10 -13.83
C ASP A 386 21.93 1.15 -13.28
N GLU A 387 21.18 2.18 -12.87
CA GLU A 387 21.72 3.36 -12.18
C GLU A 387 22.35 2.98 -10.83
N ALA A 388 21.67 2.13 -10.04
CA ALA A 388 22.18 1.65 -8.77
C ALA A 388 23.51 0.89 -8.94
N VAL A 389 23.63 0.01 -9.94
CA VAL A 389 24.90 -0.67 -10.27
C VAL A 389 26.01 0.33 -10.54
N ALA A 390 25.72 1.39 -11.33
CA ALA A 390 26.70 2.42 -11.63
C ALA A 390 27.15 3.20 -10.38
N LEU A 391 26.21 3.55 -9.51
CA LEU A 391 26.48 4.31 -8.28
C LEU A 391 27.28 3.47 -7.26
N PHE A 392 26.90 2.21 -7.03
CA PHE A 392 27.67 1.33 -6.13
C PHE A 392 29.05 1.01 -6.68
N THR A 393 29.21 0.87 -8.01
CA THR A 393 30.54 0.70 -8.61
C THR A 393 31.41 1.93 -8.37
N GLN A 394 30.87 3.14 -8.55
CA GLN A 394 31.61 4.37 -8.23
C GLN A 394 31.91 4.51 -6.73
N ALA A 395 31.04 4.03 -5.86
CA ALA A 395 31.32 3.99 -4.40
C ALA A 395 32.51 3.08 -4.09
N LEU A 396 32.55 1.90 -4.71
CA LEU A 396 33.64 0.93 -4.54
C LEU A 396 34.96 1.39 -5.17
N ASP A 397 34.93 2.22 -6.23
CA ASP A 397 36.13 2.87 -6.76
C ASP A 397 36.75 3.85 -5.76
N ARG A 398 35.95 4.44 -4.85
CA ARG A 398 36.40 5.36 -3.79
C ARG A 398 36.74 4.66 -2.47
N ASP A 399 36.00 3.61 -2.14
CA ASP A 399 36.18 2.79 -0.95
C ASP A 399 36.04 1.30 -1.30
N PRO A 400 37.12 0.67 -1.80
CA PRO A 400 37.11 -0.74 -2.19
C PRO A 400 36.91 -1.72 -1.01
N ALA A 401 37.04 -1.26 0.24
CA ALA A 401 36.88 -2.06 1.43
C ALA A 401 35.46 -2.00 2.03
N SER A 402 34.54 -1.28 1.41
CA SER A 402 33.16 -1.16 1.88
C SER A 402 32.41 -2.49 1.68
N ALA A 403 32.17 -3.20 2.79
CA ALA A 403 31.35 -4.42 2.79
C ALA A 403 29.90 -4.10 2.42
N ASP A 404 29.36 -2.96 2.87
CA ASP A 404 27.97 -2.55 2.62
C ASP A 404 27.75 -2.21 1.14
N ALA A 405 28.63 -1.40 0.52
CA ALA A 405 28.54 -1.11 -0.91
C ALA A 405 28.65 -2.39 -1.76
N THR A 406 29.51 -3.32 -1.33
CA THR A 406 29.68 -4.63 -2.01
C THR A 406 28.42 -5.48 -1.89
N ALA A 407 27.77 -5.51 -0.72
CA ALA A 407 26.52 -6.23 -0.49
C ALA A 407 25.34 -5.57 -1.25
N ASP A 408 25.25 -4.24 -1.25
CA ASP A 408 24.22 -3.49 -1.97
C ASP A 408 24.31 -3.72 -3.49
N LEU A 409 25.52 -3.73 -4.05
CA LEU A 409 25.76 -4.08 -5.44
C LEU A 409 25.36 -5.53 -5.74
N ALA A 410 25.69 -6.46 -4.84
CA ALA A 410 25.29 -7.86 -4.95
C ALA A 410 23.77 -8.02 -4.89
N PHE A 411 23.09 -7.30 -4.01
CA PHE A 411 21.62 -7.31 -3.93
C PHE A 411 20.97 -6.73 -5.17
N THR A 412 21.57 -5.70 -5.74
CA THR A 412 21.10 -5.12 -7.02
C THR A 412 21.18 -6.13 -8.16
N TYR A 413 22.26 -6.90 -8.27
CA TYR A 413 22.35 -8.01 -9.22
C TYR A 413 21.32 -9.11 -8.96
N TYR A 414 21.07 -9.44 -7.69
CA TYR A 414 20.00 -10.38 -7.32
C TYR A 414 18.62 -9.87 -7.79
N LYS A 415 18.31 -8.58 -7.56
CA LYS A 415 17.06 -7.94 -8.05
C LYS A 415 16.98 -7.99 -9.59
N GLN A 416 18.07 -7.74 -10.30
CA GLN A 416 18.09 -7.84 -11.77
C GLN A 416 17.79 -9.26 -12.27
N GLY A 417 18.25 -10.30 -11.55
CA GLY A 417 17.99 -11.69 -11.89
C GLY A 417 16.54 -12.10 -11.66
N THR A 418 15.99 -11.77 -10.48
CA THR A 418 14.61 -12.11 -10.12
C THR A 418 13.56 -11.29 -10.87
N GLY A 419 13.90 -10.06 -11.28
CA GLY A 419 13.05 -9.21 -12.12
C GLY A 419 13.15 -9.50 -13.62
N ASN A 420 13.92 -10.51 -14.02
CA ASN A 420 14.17 -10.84 -15.43
C ASN A 420 14.76 -9.66 -16.26
N PHE A 421 15.49 -8.74 -15.59
CA PHE A 421 16.19 -7.64 -16.25
C PHE A 421 17.57 -8.04 -16.77
N ARG A 422 18.13 -9.13 -16.24
CA ARG A 422 19.42 -9.75 -16.62
C ARG A 422 19.27 -11.26 -16.64
N ALA A 423 20.04 -11.93 -17.53
CA ALA A 423 20.04 -13.39 -17.60
C ALA A 423 20.35 -14.02 -16.21
N PRO A 424 19.57 -14.98 -15.74
CA PRO A 424 19.71 -15.54 -14.38
C PRO A 424 21.13 -16.00 -14.04
N GLY A 425 21.81 -16.71 -14.96
CA GLY A 425 23.18 -17.19 -14.75
C GLY A 425 24.19 -16.07 -14.51
N ASP A 426 24.14 -14.95 -15.28
CA ASP A 426 25.04 -13.81 -15.06
C ASP A 426 24.66 -13.04 -13.79
N ALA A 427 23.36 -12.83 -13.55
CA ALA A 427 22.87 -12.04 -12.41
C ALA A 427 23.20 -12.71 -11.07
N PHE A 428 22.80 -13.97 -10.90
CA PHE A 428 22.98 -14.67 -9.63
C PHE A 428 24.45 -14.99 -9.34
N GLU A 429 25.27 -15.26 -10.35
CA GLU A 429 26.70 -15.45 -10.12
C GLU A 429 27.45 -14.16 -9.73
N ARG A 430 27.02 -12.99 -10.27
CA ARG A 430 27.51 -11.69 -9.80
C ARG A 430 27.07 -11.40 -8.38
N ALA A 431 25.79 -11.64 -8.07
CA ALA A 431 25.25 -11.48 -6.73
C ALA A 431 25.99 -12.36 -5.71
N ARG A 432 26.22 -13.63 -6.03
CA ARG A 432 26.97 -14.57 -5.19
C ARG A 432 28.38 -14.09 -4.91
N ARG A 433 29.12 -13.74 -5.96
CA ARG A 433 30.51 -13.25 -5.80
C ARG A 433 30.57 -12.01 -4.93
N GLY A 434 29.64 -11.06 -5.15
CA GLY A 434 29.56 -9.86 -4.35
C GLY A 434 29.21 -10.15 -2.89
N ALA A 435 28.23 -11.04 -2.63
CA ALA A 435 27.87 -11.43 -1.26
C ALA A 435 29.01 -12.13 -0.52
N LEU A 436 29.73 -13.04 -1.18
CA LEU A 436 30.90 -13.70 -0.60
C LEU A 436 32.05 -12.72 -0.33
N GLU A 437 32.27 -11.74 -1.21
CA GLU A 437 33.27 -10.70 -0.97
C GLU A 437 32.86 -9.77 0.17
N ALA A 438 31.57 -9.41 0.29
CA ALA A 438 31.06 -8.64 1.42
C ALA A 438 31.28 -9.39 2.75
N LEU A 439 31.08 -10.72 2.80
CA LEU A 439 31.37 -11.54 3.97
C LEU A 439 32.88 -11.71 4.24
N ARG A 440 33.71 -11.63 3.22
CA ARG A 440 35.17 -11.61 3.41
C ARG A 440 35.63 -10.31 4.09
N LEU A 441 34.97 -9.18 3.76
CA LEU A 441 35.23 -7.86 4.34
C LEU A 441 34.61 -7.73 5.75
N ASP A 442 33.34 -8.11 5.90
CA ASP A 442 32.63 -8.18 7.19
C ASP A 442 31.86 -9.51 7.30
N PRO A 443 32.36 -10.50 8.06
CA PRO A 443 31.69 -11.79 8.27
C PRO A 443 30.31 -11.70 8.94
N ARG A 444 29.92 -10.54 9.46
CA ARG A 444 28.63 -10.29 10.11
C ARG A 444 27.70 -9.45 9.23
N ASN A 445 27.97 -9.28 7.95
CA ASN A 445 27.12 -8.52 7.04
C ASN A 445 25.79 -9.25 6.83
N VAL A 446 24.71 -8.71 7.40
CA VAL A 446 23.37 -9.30 7.39
C VAL A 446 22.82 -9.42 5.98
N LEU A 447 23.03 -8.38 5.15
CA LEU A 447 22.53 -8.34 3.78
C LEU A 447 23.21 -9.42 2.92
N ALA A 448 24.50 -9.65 3.10
CA ALA A 448 25.25 -10.67 2.35
C ALA A 448 24.75 -12.09 2.66
N HIS A 449 24.54 -12.44 3.94
CA HIS A 449 23.89 -13.69 4.32
C HIS A 449 22.49 -13.83 3.74
N HIS A 450 21.69 -12.75 3.79
CA HIS A 450 20.35 -12.74 3.20
C HIS A 450 20.37 -13.01 1.69
N ILE A 451 21.31 -12.39 0.96
CA ILE A 451 21.47 -12.60 -0.50
C ILE A 451 21.82 -14.06 -0.80
N LEU A 452 22.79 -14.63 -0.07
CA LEU A 452 23.19 -16.04 -0.26
C LEU A 452 22.02 -16.97 0.00
N GLY A 453 21.29 -16.78 1.11
CA GLY A 453 20.09 -17.56 1.42
C GLY A 453 19.06 -17.50 0.29
N LYS A 454 18.81 -16.31 -0.25
CA LYS A 454 17.89 -16.13 -1.41
C LYS A 454 18.42 -16.81 -2.69
N ILE A 455 19.71 -16.74 -2.99
CA ILE A 455 20.31 -17.41 -4.16
C ILE A 455 20.19 -18.94 -4.01
N HIS A 456 20.48 -19.47 -2.82
CA HIS A 456 20.30 -20.89 -2.54
C HIS A 456 18.87 -21.36 -2.75
N VAL A 457 17.86 -20.50 -2.45
CA VAL A 457 16.46 -20.80 -2.73
C VAL A 457 16.16 -20.76 -4.23
N VAL A 458 16.41 -19.63 -4.91
CA VAL A 458 15.82 -19.37 -6.25
C VAL A 458 16.64 -19.95 -7.40
N TYR A 459 17.95 -20.19 -7.18
CA TYR A 459 18.88 -20.58 -8.24
C TYR A 459 19.55 -21.91 -8.02
N ASP A 460 20.04 -22.21 -6.78
CA ASP A 460 20.76 -23.44 -6.47
C ASP A 460 19.81 -24.59 -6.14
N TRP A 461 18.65 -24.28 -5.51
CA TRP A 461 17.74 -25.24 -4.91
C TRP A 461 18.41 -26.06 -3.81
N ASP A 462 19.32 -25.41 -3.06
CA ASP A 462 20.01 -25.94 -1.87
C ASP A 462 19.30 -25.43 -0.61
N TRP A 463 18.30 -26.20 -0.17
CA TRP A 463 17.41 -25.81 0.94
C TRP A 463 18.15 -25.74 2.28
N ASP A 464 19.14 -26.64 2.48
CA ASP A 464 19.92 -26.70 3.71
C ASP A 464 20.89 -25.51 3.80
N ALA A 465 21.51 -25.12 2.69
CA ALA A 465 22.33 -23.92 2.64
C ALA A 465 21.48 -22.66 2.89
N ALA A 466 20.31 -22.57 2.28
CA ALA A 466 19.38 -21.46 2.53
C ALA A 466 18.98 -21.35 4.00
N GLU A 467 18.67 -22.48 4.65
CA GLU A 467 18.31 -22.49 6.08
C GLU A 467 19.45 -22.02 6.98
N ARG A 468 20.70 -22.42 6.68
CA ARG A 468 21.89 -21.93 7.41
C ARG A 468 22.04 -20.42 7.29
N GLU A 469 21.96 -19.89 6.07
CA GLU A 469 22.12 -18.45 5.83
C GLU A 469 21.01 -17.63 6.52
N PHE A 470 19.75 -18.05 6.45
CA PHE A 470 18.67 -17.39 7.21
C PHE A 470 18.81 -17.57 8.73
N GLY A 471 19.49 -18.62 9.18
CA GLY A 471 19.89 -18.80 10.58
C GLY A 471 20.87 -17.72 11.03
N GLU A 472 21.89 -17.43 10.22
CA GLU A 472 22.85 -16.36 10.49
C GLU A 472 22.16 -14.99 10.51
N VAL A 473 21.26 -14.71 9.56
CA VAL A 473 20.45 -13.47 9.58
C VAL A 473 19.66 -13.35 10.89
N ALA A 474 19.05 -14.44 11.38
CA ALA A 474 18.29 -14.43 12.62
C ALA A 474 19.17 -14.17 13.85
N ALA A 475 20.41 -14.67 13.85
CA ALA A 475 21.36 -14.44 14.93
C ALA A 475 21.92 -13.02 14.94
N LEU A 476 22.18 -12.45 13.75
CA LEU A 476 22.79 -11.14 13.59
C LEU A 476 21.78 -9.97 13.70
N ALA A 477 20.52 -10.18 13.31
CA ALA A 477 19.45 -9.18 13.33
C ALA A 477 18.13 -9.77 13.88
N PRO A 478 18.07 -10.14 15.17
CA PRO A 478 16.92 -10.82 15.77
C PRO A 478 15.65 -9.96 15.81
N GLY A 479 15.77 -8.64 15.77
CA GLY A 479 14.66 -7.68 15.74
C GLY A 479 14.00 -7.54 14.37
N SER A 480 14.66 -7.99 13.30
CA SER A 480 14.23 -7.81 11.90
C SER A 480 13.17 -8.82 11.46
N ALA A 481 12.37 -8.43 10.45
CA ALA A 481 11.43 -9.30 9.73
C ALA A 481 12.12 -10.22 8.70
N VAL A 482 13.36 -9.92 8.32
CA VAL A 482 14.06 -10.56 7.18
C VAL A 482 14.23 -12.07 7.37
N ALA A 483 14.72 -12.51 8.52
CA ALA A 483 14.94 -13.93 8.79
C ALA A 483 13.63 -14.75 8.86
N PRO A 484 12.60 -14.35 9.63
CA PRO A 484 11.34 -15.08 9.65
C PRO A 484 10.66 -15.11 8.27
N ASN A 485 10.82 -14.07 7.47
CA ASN A 485 10.28 -14.03 6.11
C ASN A 485 11.01 -15.03 5.18
N GLY A 486 12.35 -15.07 5.23
CA GLY A 486 13.14 -16.03 4.47
C GLY A 486 12.81 -17.49 4.85
N LYS A 487 12.70 -17.79 6.14
CA LYS A 487 12.31 -19.13 6.63
C LYS A 487 10.87 -19.49 6.22
N ALA A 488 9.93 -18.56 6.31
CA ALA A 488 8.55 -18.79 5.88
C ALA A 488 8.48 -19.18 4.40
N ARG A 489 9.19 -18.45 3.54
CA ARG A 489 9.27 -18.75 2.10
C ARG A 489 9.85 -20.12 1.82
N LEU A 490 10.95 -20.47 2.47
CA LEU A 490 11.57 -21.78 2.36
C LEU A 490 10.58 -22.91 2.73
N LEU A 491 9.86 -22.76 3.83
CA LEU A 491 8.87 -23.73 4.29
C LEU A 491 7.69 -23.87 3.32
N VAL A 492 7.21 -22.77 2.73
CA VAL A 492 6.17 -22.77 1.70
C VAL A 492 6.63 -23.56 0.48
N ILE A 493 7.84 -23.34 0.00
CA ILE A 493 8.43 -24.04 -1.14
C ILE A 493 8.55 -25.55 -0.86
N GLN A 494 8.94 -25.92 0.36
CA GLN A 494 9.03 -27.31 0.80
C GLN A 494 7.67 -27.99 1.04
N GLY A 495 6.56 -27.24 1.04
CA GLY A 495 5.22 -27.79 1.33
C GLY A 495 4.87 -27.88 2.81
N ARG A 496 5.62 -27.22 3.68
CA ARG A 496 5.41 -27.16 5.14
C ARG A 496 4.55 -25.94 5.52
N TRP A 497 3.32 -25.90 4.97
CA TRP A 497 2.44 -24.73 5.02
C TRP A 497 2.09 -24.27 6.43
N ASP A 498 1.80 -25.21 7.37
CA ASP A 498 1.40 -24.87 8.73
C ASP A 498 2.54 -24.25 9.53
N GLU A 499 3.76 -24.74 9.35
CA GLU A 499 4.95 -24.15 9.97
C GLU A 499 5.26 -22.77 9.38
N ALA A 500 5.12 -22.63 8.07
CA ALA A 500 5.32 -21.34 7.38
C ALA A 500 4.44 -20.23 7.98
N LEU A 501 3.17 -20.53 8.30
CA LEU A 501 2.26 -19.55 8.90
C LEU A 501 2.74 -18.99 10.24
N GLY A 502 3.45 -19.79 11.05
CA GLY A 502 4.07 -19.31 12.28
C GLY A 502 5.14 -18.23 12.02
N TYR A 503 5.99 -18.48 11.03
CA TYR A 503 7.03 -17.53 10.63
C TYR A 503 6.46 -16.29 9.91
N VAL A 504 5.45 -16.46 9.05
CA VAL A 504 4.73 -15.32 8.43
C VAL A 504 4.13 -14.41 9.49
N LYS A 505 3.47 -14.98 10.51
CA LYS A 505 2.93 -14.19 11.62
C LYS A 505 4.03 -13.42 12.36
N SER A 506 5.18 -14.05 12.56
CA SER A 506 6.36 -13.40 13.17
C SER A 506 6.92 -12.28 12.29
N ALA A 507 6.95 -12.47 10.96
CA ALA A 507 7.37 -11.45 10.00
C ALA A 507 6.41 -10.25 9.99
N LEU A 508 5.11 -10.51 9.87
CA LEU A 508 4.07 -9.46 9.88
C LEU A 508 3.97 -8.71 11.21
N ALA A 509 4.37 -9.32 12.33
CA ALA A 509 4.47 -8.60 13.60
C ALA A 509 5.60 -7.57 13.61
N ARG A 510 6.64 -7.77 12.77
CA ARG A 510 7.79 -6.88 12.62
C ARG A 510 7.68 -5.96 11.39
N ASP A 511 6.98 -6.38 10.37
CA ASP A 511 6.77 -5.59 9.13
C ASP A 511 5.33 -5.78 8.63
N PRO A 512 4.34 -5.10 9.24
CA PRO A 512 2.91 -5.37 9.04
C PRO A 512 2.37 -4.98 7.65
N LEU A 513 3.14 -4.26 6.86
CA LEU A 513 2.79 -3.85 5.51
C LEU A 513 3.76 -4.41 4.45
N ASP A 514 4.58 -5.42 4.81
CA ASP A 514 5.52 -6.05 3.88
C ASP A 514 4.79 -6.92 2.84
N PRO A 515 4.87 -6.59 1.54
CA PRO A 515 4.21 -7.37 0.49
C PRO A 515 4.75 -8.80 0.40
N ASN A 516 6.04 -9.04 0.66
CA ASN A 516 6.61 -10.39 0.66
C ASN A 516 5.95 -11.30 1.70
N SER A 517 5.61 -10.77 2.87
CA SER A 517 4.91 -11.52 3.92
C SER A 517 3.47 -11.88 3.50
N PHE A 518 2.76 -10.96 2.82
CA PHE A 518 1.43 -11.23 2.28
C PHE A 518 1.47 -12.23 1.14
N ASP A 519 2.45 -12.15 0.25
CA ASP A 519 2.70 -13.11 -0.82
C ASP A 519 2.88 -14.54 -0.26
N ILE A 520 3.75 -14.72 0.75
CA ILE A 520 3.96 -16.00 1.42
C ILE A 520 2.69 -16.47 2.13
N LEU A 521 1.95 -15.57 2.79
CA LEU A 521 0.67 -15.87 3.43
C LEU A 521 -0.36 -16.37 2.41
N THR A 522 -0.44 -15.70 1.26
CA THR A 522 -1.31 -16.07 0.14
C THR A 522 -1.01 -17.49 -0.32
N MET A 523 0.27 -17.79 -0.59
CA MET A 523 0.70 -19.12 -1.02
C MET A 523 0.38 -20.21 0.01
N ALA A 524 0.69 -19.98 1.28
CA ALA A 524 0.43 -20.95 2.34
C ALA A 524 -1.07 -21.22 2.51
N GLN A 525 -1.92 -20.19 2.52
CA GLN A 525 -3.36 -20.35 2.64
C GLN A 525 -3.99 -20.99 1.40
N MET A 526 -3.52 -20.63 0.22
CA MET A 526 -3.96 -21.17 -1.06
C MET A 526 -3.74 -22.69 -1.12
N ARG A 527 -2.60 -23.19 -0.67
CA ARG A 527 -2.26 -24.63 -0.68
C ARG A 527 -2.95 -25.42 0.43
N ARG A 528 -3.43 -24.77 1.47
CA ARG A 528 -4.27 -25.36 2.51
C ARG A 528 -5.77 -25.35 2.15
N ASP A 529 -6.13 -24.94 0.93
CA ASP A 529 -7.50 -24.74 0.46
C ASP A 529 -8.31 -23.71 1.27
N HIS A 530 -7.64 -22.83 1.99
CA HIS A 530 -8.24 -21.70 2.68
C HIS A 530 -8.35 -20.50 1.71
N LEU A 531 -9.10 -20.70 0.63
CA LEU A 531 -9.19 -19.74 -0.47
C LEU A 531 -9.72 -18.34 -0.08
N PRO A 532 -10.69 -18.19 0.86
CA PRO A 532 -11.10 -16.85 1.32
C PRO A 532 -9.97 -16.09 2.00
N GLU A 533 -9.17 -16.76 2.84
CA GLU A 533 -8.03 -16.18 3.55
C GLU A 533 -6.88 -15.85 2.58
N ALA A 534 -6.65 -16.72 1.59
CA ALA A 534 -5.69 -16.46 0.52
C ALA A 534 -6.09 -15.23 -0.32
N GLU A 535 -7.37 -15.12 -0.70
CA GLU A 535 -7.87 -13.94 -1.42
C GLU A 535 -7.75 -12.66 -0.58
N ALA A 536 -8.07 -12.73 0.72
CA ALA A 536 -7.93 -11.57 1.60
C ALA A 536 -6.46 -11.11 1.72
N ALA A 537 -5.52 -12.05 1.78
CA ALA A 537 -4.08 -11.76 1.86
C ALA A 537 -3.57 -11.09 0.57
N VAL A 538 -3.85 -11.67 -0.60
CA VAL A 538 -3.38 -11.10 -1.88
C VAL A 538 -4.06 -9.76 -2.21
N ARG A 539 -5.34 -9.58 -1.85
CA ARG A 539 -5.99 -8.26 -2.01
C ARG A 539 -5.36 -7.22 -1.09
N ARG A 540 -4.99 -7.61 0.14
CA ARG A 540 -4.29 -6.72 1.05
C ARG A 540 -2.92 -6.32 0.51
N GLU A 541 -2.20 -7.24 -0.12
CA GLU A 541 -0.95 -6.97 -0.82
C GLU A 541 -1.15 -5.95 -1.95
N ILE A 542 -2.15 -6.16 -2.80
CA ILE A 542 -2.50 -5.25 -3.90
C ILE A 542 -2.89 -3.85 -3.36
N ASP A 543 -3.66 -3.78 -2.27
CA ASP A 543 -4.06 -2.50 -1.66
C ASP A 543 -2.86 -1.70 -1.14
N ILE A 544 -1.85 -2.39 -0.59
CA ILE A 544 -0.63 -1.76 -0.05
C ILE A 544 0.34 -1.39 -1.17
N HIS A 545 0.52 -2.29 -2.13
CA HIS A 545 1.46 -2.18 -3.24
C HIS A 545 0.81 -2.56 -4.58
N PRO A 546 0.05 -1.64 -5.21
CA PRO A 546 -0.72 -1.96 -6.43
C PRO A 546 0.12 -2.41 -7.63
N THR A 547 1.40 -2.08 -7.65
CA THR A 547 2.33 -2.42 -8.72
C THR A 547 3.26 -3.58 -8.37
N TYR A 548 3.07 -4.22 -7.20
CA TYR A 548 3.90 -5.35 -6.82
C TYR A 548 3.69 -6.51 -7.79
N PRO A 549 4.77 -7.07 -8.37
CA PRO A 549 4.67 -8.13 -9.37
C PRO A 549 4.10 -9.42 -8.74
N TRP A 550 3.40 -10.23 -9.54
CA TRP A 550 2.87 -11.55 -9.19
C TRP A 550 1.60 -11.57 -8.33
N ALA A 551 1.20 -10.48 -7.68
CA ALA A 551 0.01 -10.46 -6.85
C ALA A 551 -1.26 -10.84 -7.65
N HIS A 552 -1.39 -10.31 -8.85
CA HIS A 552 -2.52 -10.65 -9.75
C HIS A 552 -2.40 -12.06 -10.34
N TRP A 553 -1.17 -12.58 -10.51
CA TRP A 553 -0.93 -13.97 -10.90
C TRP A 553 -1.53 -14.95 -9.89
N TYR A 554 -1.39 -14.70 -8.58
CA TYR A 554 -2.00 -15.57 -7.56
C TYR A 554 -3.49 -15.32 -7.39
N LEU A 555 -3.96 -14.07 -7.52
CA LEU A 555 -5.37 -13.74 -7.39
C LEU A 555 -6.24 -14.45 -8.45
N GLY A 556 -5.79 -14.53 -9.69
CA GLY A 556 -6.53 -15.17 -10.77
C GLY A 556 -6.91 -16.64 -10.48
N PRO A 557 -5.95 -17.56 -10.23
CA PRO A 557 -6.24 -18.94 -9.89
C PRO A 557 -7.07 -19.12 -8.61
N ILE A 558 -6.91 -18.26 -7.60
CA ILE A 558 -7.74 -18.26 -6.39
C ILE A 558 -9.21 -17.98 -6.77
N LEU A 559 -9.46 -16.98 -7.61
CA LEU A 559 -10.81 -16.62 -8.09
C LEU A 559 -11.39 -17.75 -8.96
N LEU A 560 -10.58 -18.39 -9.82
CA LEU A 560 -11.01 -19.56 -10.59
C LEU A 560 -11.43 -20.73 -9.68
N ALA A 561 -10.64 -21.03 -8.66
CA ALA A 561 -10.96 -22.07 -7.69
C ALA A 561 -12.24 -21.73 -6.89
N ARG A 562 -12.60 -20.46 -6.75
CA ARG A 562 -13.86 -19.98 -6.18
C ARG A 562 -14.99 -19.82 -7.19
N ASN A 563 -14.78 -20.26 -8.44
CA ASN A 563 -15.72 -20.18 -9.56
C ASN A 563 -16.06 -18.75 -10.03
N ASP A 564 -15.21 -17.77 -9.73
CA ASP A 564 -15.29 -16.39 -10.25
C ASP A 564 -14.38 -16.25 -11.47
N ARG A 565 -14.87 -16.66 -12.63
CA ARG A 565 -14.12 -16.69 -13.89
C ARG A 565 -13.88 -15.31 -14.48
N GLU A 566 -14.85 -14.41 -14.37
CA GLU A 566 -14.73 -13.04 -14.87
C GLU A 566 -13.78 -12.23 -13.98
N GLY A 567 -13.89 -12.39 -12.65
CA GLY A 567 -12.94 -11.78 -11.72
C GLY A 567 -11.51 -12.24 -11.97
N ALA A 568 -11.30 -13.52 -12.31
CA ALA A 568 -9.99 -14.04 -12.67
C ALA A 568 -9.44 -13.41 -13.96
N LEU A 569 -10.27 -13.22 -14.98
CA LEU A 569 -9.87 -12.53 -16.21
C LEU A 569 -9.45 -11.09 -15.91
N LEU A 570 -10.22 -10.38 -15.08
CA LEU A 570 -9.89 -9.01 -14.67
C LEU A 570 -8.56 -8.96 -13.89
N ALA A 571 -8.33 -9.90 -12.98
CA ALA A 571 -7.07 -9.99 -12.25
C ALA A 571 -5.90 -10.20 -13.21
N MET A 572 -5.98 -11.17 -14.14
CA MET A 572 -4.91 -11.43 -15.10
C MET A 572 -4.65 -10.27 -16.07
N GLN A 573 -5.66 -9.46 -16.40
CA GLN A 573 -5.47 -8.23 -17.18
C GLN A 573 -4.67 -7.17 -16.43
N GLN A 574 -4.68 -7.20 -15.11
CA GLN A 574 -3.99 -6.25 -14.24
C GLN A 574 -2.58 -6.70 -13.85
N GLU A 575 -2.16 -7.92 -14.19
CA GLU A 575 -0.80 -8.39 -13.92
C GLU A 575 0.21 -7.48 -14.62
N THR A 576 1.19 -6.99 -13.85
CA THR A 576 2.17 -6.01 -14.34
C THR A 576 3.26 -6.63 -15.20
N THR A 577 3.54 -7.91 -14.97
CA THR A 577 4.58 -8.68 -15.66
C THR A 577 4.04 -9.27 -16.95
N GLU A 578 4.49 -8.78 -18.11
CA GLU A 578 3.88 -9.08 -19.41
C GLU A 578 3.83 -10.58 -19.73
N GLY A 579 4.94 -11.33 -19.51
CA GLY A 579 4.97 -12.77 -19.77
C GLY A 579 3.98 -13.56 -18.90
N ALA A 580 3.94 -13.25 -17.61
CA ALA A 580 2.97 -13.83 -16.68
C ALA A 580 1.53 -13.43 -17.05
N ARG A 581 1.31 -12.16 -17.44
CA ARG A 581 0.01 -11.69 -17.91
C ARG A 581 -0.49 -12.49 -19.11
N GLN A 582 0.34 -12.74 -20.12
CA GLN A 582 -0.08 -13.51 -21.30
C GLN A 582 -0.40 -14.98 -20.96
N ALA A 583 0.41 -15.63 -20.11
CA ALA A 583 0.14 -16.98 -19.64
C ALA A 583 -1.14 -17.04 -18.77
N GLY A 584 -1.32 -16.06 -17.88
CA GLY A 584 -2.51 -15.93 -17.03
C GLY A 584 -3.80 -15.67 -17.84
N LEU A 585 -3.72 -14.82 -18.87
CA LEU A 585 -4.83 -14.62 -19.80
C LEU A 585 -5.20 -15.90 -20.54
N ALA A 586 -4.21 -16.73 -20.93
CA ALA A 586 -4.49 -18.03 -21.54
C ALA A 586 -5.28 -18.93 -20.59
N ILE A 587 -4.95 -18.95 -19.29
CA ILE A 587 -5.68 -19.67 -18.24
C ILE A 587 -7.11 -19.13 -18.12
N ALA A 588 -7.28 -17.81 -17.95
CA ALA A 588 -8.57 -17.19 -17.71
C ALA A 588 -9.53 -17.34 -18.91
N TYR A 589 -9.05 -17.12 -20.12
CA TYR A 589 -9.85 -17.36 -21.34
C TYR A 589 -10.26 -18.82 -21.50
N TYR A 590 -9.36 -19.77 -21.19
CA TYR A 590 -9.72 -21.18 -21.24
C TYR A 590 -10.83 -21.54 -20.24
N ALA A 591 -10.74 -21.02 -19.01
CA ALA A 591 -11.77 -21.20 -17.98
C ALA A 591 -13.14 -20.65 -18.39
N LEU A 592 -13.16 -19.59 -19.21
CA LEU A 592 -14.37 -18.98 -19.78
C LEU A 592 -14.88 -19.71 -21.05
N GLY A 593 -14.21 -20.77 -21.51
CA GLY A 593 -14.54 -21.46 -22.76
C GLY A 593 -14.13 -20.69 -24.02
N ARG A 594 -13.37 -19.63 -23.91
CA ARG A 594 -12.89 -18.75 -24.99
C ARG A 594 -11.59 -19.28 -25.56
N LYS A 595 -11.68 -20.46 -26.22
CA LYS A 595 -10.50 -21.24 -26.64
C LYS A 595 -9.61 -20.47 -27.62
N THR A 596 -10.16 -19.75 -28.57
CA THR A 596 -9.40 -19.00 -29.57
C THR A 596 -8.52 -17.91 -28.94
N GLU A 597 -9.08 -17.17 -27.96
CA GLU A 597 -8.34 -16.13 -27.23
C GLU A 597 -7.29 -16.75 -26.30
N SER A 598 -7.60 -17.91 -25.68
CA SER A 598 -6.64 -18.68 -24.88
C SER A 598 -5.45 -19.13 -25.72
N ASP A 599 -5.69 -19.69 -26.91
CA ASP A 599 -4.64 -20.13 -27.82
C ASP A 599 -3.77 -18.96 -28.31
N ALA A 600 -4.40 -17.80 -28.60
CA ALA A 600 -3.70 -16.60 -29.02
C ALA A 600 -2.80 -16.00 -27.92
N ALA A 601 -3.31 -15.94 -26.67
CA ALA A 601 -2.53 -15.47 -25.52
C ALA A 601 -1.34 -16.39 -25.22
N LEU A 602 -1.55 -17.70 -25.22
CA LEU A 602 -0.50 -18.69 -24.99
C LEU A 602 0.56 -18.64 -26.12
N ALA A 603 0.14 -18.54 -27.38
CA ALA A 603 1.07 -18.39 -28.51
C ALA A 603 1.94 -17.13 -28.39
N ARG A 604 1.37 -16.03 -27.86
CA ARG A 604 2.13 -14.81 -27.60
C ARG A 604 3.13 -15.00 -26.47
N ALA A 605 2.72 -15.60 -25.34
CA ALA A 605 3.63 -15.92 -24.24
C ALA A 605 4.82 -16.76 -24.73
N ILE A 606 4.58 -17.78 -25.56
CA ILE A 606 5.62 -18.64 -26.13
C ILE A 606 6.53 -17.86 -27.07
N LYS A 607 5.97 -17.04 -27.96
CA LYS A 607 6.75 -16.35 -29.00
C LYS A 607 7.64 -15.24 -28.41
N GLU A 608 7.12 -14.51 -27.43
CA GLU A 608 7.73 -13.26 -26.98
C GLU A 608 8.45 -13.40 -25.62
N HIS A 609 8.11 -14.45 -24.82
CA HIS A 609 8.54 -14.52 -23.43
C HIS A 609 9.08 -15.89 -22.99
N ALA A 610 9.17 -16.88 -23.89
CA ALA A 610 9.54 -18.26 -23.56
C ALA A 610 10.91 -18.42 -22.87
N ASP A 611 11.81 -17.47 -23.03
CA ASP A 611 13.17 -17.56 -22.47
C ASP A 611 13.22 -17.17 -20.99
N LEU A 612 12.18 -16.52 -20.45
CA LEU A 612 12.12 -16.02 -19.07
C LEU A 612 10.88 -16.46 -18.30
N TYR A 613 9.85 -17.02 -18.98
CA TYR A 613 8.56 -17.33 -18.40
C TYR A 613 8.11 -18.77 -18.75
N ALA A 614 9.07 -19.68 -18.84
CA ALA A 614 8.77 -21.08 -19.16
C ALA A 614 7.90 -21.75 -18.09
N PHE A 615 8.04 -21.35 -16.84
CA PHE A 615 7.24 -21.85 -15.73
C PHE A 615 5.76 -21.47 -15.86
N GLU A 616 5.44 -20.22 -16.15
CA GLU A 616 4.07 -19.73 -16.31
C GLU A 616 3.40 -20.34 -17.56
N ILE A 617 4.17 -20.57 -18.62
CA ILE A 617 3.70 -21.29 -19.80
C ILE A 617 3.37 -22.74 -19.44
N ALA A 618 4.19 -23.41 -18.62
CA ALA A 618 3.90 -24.76 -18.13
C ALA A 618 2.60 -24.79 -17.29
N ALA A 619 2.40 -23.80 -16.42
CA ALA A 619 1.19 -23.65 -15.62
C ALA A 619 -0.07 -23.48 -16.49
N ALA A 620 0.02 -22.70 -17.58
CA ALA A 620 -1.08 -22.53 -18.52
C ALA A 620 -1.44 -23.87 -19.22
N TYR A 621 -0.46 -24.64 -19.67
CA TYR A 621 -0.70 -25.96 -20.25
C TYR A 621 -1.28 -26.96 -19.22
N ALA A 622 -0.76 -26.95 -18.00
CA ALA A 622 -1.27 -27.81 -16.93
C ALA A 622 -2.74 -27.49 -16.60
N PHE A 623 -3.11 -26.21 -16.53
CA PHE A 623 -4.49 -25.80 -16.30
C PHE A 623 -5.43 -26.27 -17.43
N ARG A 624 -4.95 -26.27 -18.67
CA ARG A 624 -5.69 -26.73 -19.85
C ARG A 624 -5.79 -28.26 -19.95
N GLY A 625 -5.11 -29.00 -19.05
CA GLY A 625 -5.07 -30.47 -19.08
C GLY A 625 -4.11 -31.04 -20.12
N GLU A 626 -3.21 -30.23 -20.67
CA GLU A 626 -2.22 -30.61 -21.68
C GLU A 626 -0.90 -31.05 -21.01
N SER A 627 -0.94 -32.18 -20.26
CA SER A 627 0.15 -32.60 -19.37
C SER A 627 1.49 -32.80 -20.07
N ASP A 628 1.52 -33.30 -21.30
CA ASP A 628 2.78 -33.49 -22.03
C ASP A 628 3.47 -32.17 -22.34
N SER A 629 2.72 -31.17 -22.79
CA SER A 629 3.22 -29.83 -23.02
C SER A 629 3.66 -29.17 -21.72
N ALA A 630 2.89 -29.32 -20.65
CA ALA A 630 3.23 -28.79 -19.33
C ALA A 630 4.57 -29.36 -18.82
N MET A 631 4.77 -30.68 -18.90
CA MET A 631 6.03 -31.32 -18.50
C MET A 631 7.21 -30.87 -19.37
N TYR A 632 7.01 -30.74 -20.69
CA TYR A 632 8.04 -30.20 -21.59
C TYR A 632 8.49 -28.79 -21.14
N TRP A 633 7.55 -27.90 -20.80
CA TRP A 633 7.87 -26.55 -20.38
C TRP A 633 8.46 -26.48 -18.97
N LEU A 634 8.10 -27.38 -18.05
CA LEU A 634 8.77 -27.51 -16.75
C LEU A 634 10.24 -27.91 -16.90
N GLU A 635 10.55 -28.89 -17.79
CA GLU A 635 11.92 -29.29 -18.06
C GLU A 635 12.73 -28.14 -18.73
N ARG A 636 12.08 -27.35 -19.56
CA ARG A 636 12.67 -26.14 -20.14
C ARG A 636 12.94 -25.09 -19.06
N ALA A 637 11.99 -24.81 -18.18
CA ALA A 637 12.15 -23.92 -17.03
C ALA A 637 13.33 -24.35 -16.14
N TYR A 638 13.46 -25.67 -15.90
CA TYR A 638 14.58 -26.23 -15.15
C TYR A 638 15.94 -25.95 -15.82
N THR A 639 16.02 -26.14 -17.12
CA THR A 639 17.25 -25.89 -17.90
C THR A 639 17.62 -24.42 -17.96
N GLN A 640 16.61 -23.53 -18.04
CA GLN A 640 16.78 -22.09 -18.07
C GLN A 640 17.04 -21.48 -16.69
N LYS A 641 16.92 -22.27 -15.60
CA LYS A 641 16.98 -21.76 -14.22
C LYS A 641 15.93 -20.66 -13.98
N ASP A 642 14.71 -20.89 -14.48
CA ASP A 642 13.58 -19.99 -14.31
C ASP A 642 13.26 -19.82 -12.82
N SER A 643 13.25 -18.56 -12.33
CA SER A 643 13.08 -18.25 -10.92
C SER A 643 11.68 -18.59 -10.37
N GLY A 644 10.67 -18.68 -11.23
CA GLY A 644 9.31 -19.12 -10.89
C GLY A 644 9.24 -20.59 -10.49
N LEU A 645 10.19 -21.40 -10.96
CA LEU A 645 10.17 -22.85 -10.77
C LEU A 645 10.18 -23.29 -9.31
N VAL A 646 10.70 -22.49 -8.38
CA VAL A 646 10.67 -22.81 -6.94
C VAL A 646 9.25 -22.92 -6.39
N TYR A 647 8.28 -22.36 -7.07
CA TYR A 647 6.87 -22.38 -6.68
C TYR A 647 6.08 -23.53 -7.30
N VAL A 648 6.76 -24.51 -7.92
CA VAL A 648 6.15 -25.65 -8.61
C VAL A 648 5.18 -26.44 -7.73
N LYS A 649 5.39 -26.52 -6.42
CA LYS A 649 4.46 -27.12 -5.45
C LYS A 649 3.37 -26.16 -4.98
N VAL A 650 3.51 -24.88 -5.24
CA VAL A 650 2.62 -23.83 -4.72
C VAL A 650 1.52 -23.50 -5.72
N ASP A 651 1.88 -23.43 -6.99
CA ASP A 651 1.02 -22.90 -8.05
C ASP A 651 -0.22 -23.79 -8.27
N LEU A 652 -1.44 -23.19 -8.17
CA LEU A 652 -2.70 -23.94 -8.30
C LEU A 652 -2.91 -24.57 -9.67
N PRO A 653 -2.62 -23.94 -10.80
CA PRO A 653 -2.68 -24.55 -12.12
C PRO A 653 -1.92 -25.86 -12.25
N LEU A 654 -0.79 -26.02 -11.56
CA LEU A 654 0.04 -27.23 -11.62
C LEU A 654 -0.52 -28.40 -10.78
N ARG A 655 -1.54 -28.19 -9.94
CA ARG A 655 -2.24 -29.29 -9.23
C ARG A 655 -2.74 -30.38 -10.17
N ASN A 656 -3.06 -30.03 -11.40
CA ASN A 656 -3.50 -31.00 -12.41
C ASN A 656 -2.42 -32.02 -12.78
N LEU A 657 -1.15 -31.78 -12.41
CA LEU A 657 -0.03 -32.70 -12.64
C LEU A 657 0.30 -33.57 -11.42
N GLU A 658 -0.28 -33.36 -10.24
CA GLU A 658 0.07 -34.08 -9.00
C GLU A 658 -0.11 -35.60 -9.12
N GLY A 659 -1.00 -36.05 -10.01
CA GLY A 659 -1.19 -37.47 -10.35
C GLY A 659 -0.22 -38.05 -11.38
N ASP A 660 0.58 -37.22 -12.06
CA ASP A 660 1.52 -37.64 -13.10
C ASP A 660 2.85 -38.13 -12.48
N PRO A 661 3.28 -39.39 -12.74
CA PRO A 661 4.57 -39.87 -12.21
C PRO A 661 5.78 -39.05 -12.63
N ARG A 662 5.73 -38.41 -13.81
CA ARG A 662 6.80 -37.53 -14.30
C ARG A 662 6.94 -36.27 -13.45
N PHE A 663 5.82 -35.74 -12.96
CA PHE A 663 5.81 -34.58 -12.08
C PHE A 663 6.47 -34.91 -10.73
N LYS A 664 6.19 -36.10 -10.17
CA LYS A 664 6.86 -36.56 -8.94
C LYS A 664 8.38 -36.70 -9.14
N ALA A 665 8.79 -37.32 -10.25
CA ALA A 665 10.21 -37.42 -10.59
C ALA A 665 10.85 -36.03 -10.77
N PHE A 666 10.10 -35.06 -11.30
CA PHE A 666 10.55 -33.68 -11.44
C PHE A 666 10.74 -32.98 -10.09
N LEU A 667 9.82 -33.17 -9.14
CA LEU A 667 9.99 -32.64 -7.76
C LEU A 667 11.24 -33.21 -7.10
N SER A 668 11.47 -34.53 -7.22
CA SER A 668 12.68 -35.17 -6.70
C SER A 668 13.96 -34.62 -7.33
N LYS A 669 13.93 -34.28 -8.64
CA LYS A 669 15.04 -33.63 -9.35
C LYS A 669 15.38 -32.24 -8.78
N MET A 670 14.41 -31.56 -8.19
CA MET A 670 14.56 -30.27 -7.52
C MET A 670 14.84 -30.40 -6.00
N ASN A 671 15.11 -31.61 -5.49
CA ASN A 671 15.25 -31.89 -4.05
C ASN A 671 14.01 -31.45 -3.24
N LEU A 672 12.83 -31.43 -3.85
CA LEU A 672 11.58 -31.12 -3.18
C LEU A 672 10.92 -32.41 -2.68
N PRO A 673 10.31 -32.43 -1.48
CA PRO A 673 9.53 -33.57 -1.02
C PRO A 673 8.34 -33.83 -1.98
N GLU A 674 7.94 -35.10 -2.15
CA GLU A 674 6.79 -35.49 -2.99
C GLU A 674 5.45 -34.92 -2.47
#